data_d37925b63d89768139f11dffece8288b
#
_entry.id   d37925b63d89768139f11dffece8288b
#
_cell.length_a   1.000
_cell.length_b   1.000
_cell.length_c   1.000
_cell.angle_alpha   90.00
_cell.angle_beta   90.00
_cell.angle_gamma   90.00
#
_symmetry.space_group_name_H-M   'P 1'
#
loop_
_entity.id
_entity.type
_entity.pdbx_description
1 polymer ?
#
loop_
_entity_poly.entity_id
_entity_poly.type
_entity_poly.pdbx_seq_one_letter_code
_entity_poly.pdbx_strand_id
1 'polypeptide(L)'
;MRKQILALLLCLVLLVTLLPGTALAAKKKNSPPAFRHHEYEHHYQLQDDSYESTDTEGGYRHYVCADCGDEYSYTTDPLVYETNPKTGERVTQAGAYNPLLPSWEHIPDAEPQVFWSKEDNEWRVYLYGSHDDTGVGYCGFNYMMYSAPVYDLSDWRCDGVYLDISEHATSGATVGLFAPDCAYDVNTDQYYLISNEFNAYSVLRVADNPCGPWDEQEAEWYASVKFIYDPSIYIDRDGTIFIAGSCMKTVYNEYPEIQEMVAADDYKSGMSHIGVLMQLKDDLSDGDGIEAISWLPNDARGYLPIYEGPSLQGWVDELGVYVYFYVSYDVGADGSWYNSGLAWLWTDDLMNGTWHFGENAVDESYVDLDYVISGNHGNIVSDTSGRYAVDPTTGELSFTDFPTYAYGNNHGGLARVNGHWIFIGHRQTGRTAYSRQTVAGEVEVYLDGETPVIKPFEFSSSGVAGSMSAYEMVNADRTTWLTPAVDHPAPSTENNNIHSECKDFDPYITASRDENAVHATYVAELRNGSVVGYKYLDFGTDETAVALRMLVAPGEAGTDAEVSVWLDAPTAEAGGTQLGTVSLTADALAASGETETGTDGTVWTWVEEAMQQPVIGVHGVYFVFASASEEILGSFDQFIFSKG
;
A
#
# COMPACT_ATOMS: atom_id res chain seq x y z
N MET A 1 -48.17 55.34 -16.30
CA MET A 1 -47.74 54.34 -15.31
C MET A 1 -48.22 52.90 -15.61
N ARG A 2 -49.51 52.58 -15.78
CA ARG A 2 -49.97 51.18 -16.02
C ARG A 2 -49.40 50.55 -17.31
N LYS A 3 -49.25 51.29 -18.42
CA LYS A 3 -48.66 50.75 -19.65
C LYS A 3 -47.15 50.50 -19.58
N GLN A 4 -46.43 51.22 -18.74
CA GLN A 4 -44.98 51.04 -18.58
C GLN A 4 -44.68 49.86 -17.65
N ILE A 5 -45.53 49.60 -16.66
CA ILE A 5 -45.42 48.43 -15.76
C ILE A 5 -45.75 47.14 -16.54
N LEU A 6 -46.73 47.19 -17.47
CA LEU A 6 -47.05 46.03 -18.28
C LEU A 6 -45.93 45.69 -19.30
N ALA A 7 -45.25 46.70 -19.84
CA ALA A 7 -44.11 46.51 -20.73
C ALA A 7 -42.88 45.94 -19.98
N LEU A 8 -42.64 46.40 -18.74
CA LEU A 8 -41.57 45.87 -17.90
C LEU A 8 -41.83 44.40 -17.47
N LEU A 9 -43.09 44.06 -17.16
CA LEU A 9 -43.47 42.69 -16.85
C LEU A 9 -43.37 41.76 -18.07
N LEU A 10 -43.75 42.24 -19.27
CA LEU A 10 -43.57 41.46 -20.51
C LEU A 10 -42.08 41.24 -20.85
N CYS A 11 -41.24 42.28 -20.68
CA CYS A 11 -39.79 42.14 -20.87
C CYS A 11 -39.14 41.18 -19.84
N LEU A 12 -39.62 41.19 -18.61
CA LEU A 12 -39.12 40.22 -17.59
C LEU A 12 -39.53 38.78 -17.91
N VAL A 13 -40.75 38.57 -18.42
CA VAL A 13 -41.21 37.23 -18.85
C VAL A 13 -40.48 36.76 -20.10
N LEU A 14 -40.19 37.65 -21.05
CA LEU A 14 -39.39 37.34 -22.23
C LEU A 14 -37.90 37.11 -21.93
N LEU A 15 -37.31 37.76 -20.93
CA LEU A 15 -35.94 37.54 -20.51
C LEU A 15 -35.79 36.19 -19.79
N VAL A 16 -36.80 35.73 -19.06
CA VAL A 16 -36.82 34.41 -18.40
C VAL A 16 -37.03 33.27 -19.42
N THR A 17 -37.65 33.56 -20.59
CA THR A 17 -37.85 32.55 -21.65
C THR A 17 -36.71 32.50 -22.69
N LEU A 18 -35.74 33.44 -22.64
CA LEU A 18 -34.58 33.50 -23.53
C LEU A 18 -33.24 33.14 -22.86
N LEU A 19 -33.24 32.83 -21.57
CA LEU A 19 -32.14 32.11 -21.00
C LEU A 19 -32.19 30.68 -21.55
N PRO A 20 -31.11 30.17 -22.15
CA PRO A 20 -31.03 28.77 -22.44
C PRO A 20 -31.32 28.07 -21.11
N GLY A 21 -32.32 27.24 -21.12
CA GLY A 21 -32.69 26.47 -19.95
C GLY A 21 -31.46 25.69 -19.50
N THR A 22 -30.74 26.26 -18.53
CA THR A 22 -30.21 25.40 -17.53
C THR A 22 -31.44 24.78 -16.90
N ALA A 23 -31.85 23.64 -17.43
CA ALA A 23 -32.65 22.74 -16.65
C ALA A 23 -31.91 22.65 -15.32
N LEU A 24 -32.47 23.31 -14.31
CA LEU A 24 -32.39 22.77 -12.98
C LEU A 24 -32.98 21.37 -13.14
N ALA A 25 -32.11 20.42 -13.49
CA ALA A 25 -32.37 19.04 -13.21
C ALA A 25 -32.72 19.09 -11.73
N ALA A 26 -33.99 18.90 -11.43
CA ALA A 26 -34.36 18.51 -10.09
C ALA A 26 -33.37 17.40 -9.78
N LYS A 27 -32.52 17.59 -8.75
CA LYS A 27 -31.78 16.49 -8.18
C LYS A 27 -32.85 15.42 -8.02
N LYS A 28 -32.86 14.43 -8.88
CA LYS A 28 -33.49 13.17 -8.57
C LYS A 28 -32.90 12.87 -7.22
N LYS A 29 -33.68 12.78 -6.16
CA LYS A 29 -33.28 12.02 -4.99
C LYS A 29 -32.65 10.79 -5.60
N ASN A 30 -31.36 10.58 -5.36
CA ASN A 30 -30.69 9.39 -5.80
C ASN A 30 -31.48 8.25 -5.18
N SER A 31 -32.38 7.70 -5.95
CA SER A 31 -32.81 6.35 -5.67
C SER A 31 -31.54 5.54 -5.84
N PRO A 32 -31.26 4.60 -4.98
CA PRO A 32 -30.17 3.65 -5.20
C PRO A 32 -30.20 3.27 -6.68
N PRO A 33 -29.05 3.20 -7.36
CA PRO A 33 -29.04 2.79 -8.73
C PRO A 33 -29.94 1.58 -8.86
N ALA A 34 -30.86 1.60 -9.83
CA ALA A 34 -31.70 0.44 -10.07
C ALA A 34 -30.77 -0.65 -10.58
N PHE A 35 -30.31 -1.48 -9.66
CA PHE A 35 -29.53 -2.66 -9.97
C PHE A 35 -30.30 -3.44 -11.03
N ARG A 36 -29.62 -3.91 -12.04
CA ARG A 36 -30.27 -4.67 -13.11
C ARG A 36 -30.73 -6.00 -12.52
N HIS A 37 -31.99 -6.30 -12.65
CA HIS A 37 -32.58 -7.55 -12.24
C HIS A 37 -32.04 -8.67 -13.12
N HIS A 38 -31.21 -9.55 -12.55
CA HIS A 38 -30.83 -10.80 -13.19
C HIS A 38 -31.97 -11.81 -13.06
N GLU A 39 -32.92 -11.76 -13.99
CA GLU A 39 -33.90 -12.85 -14.11
C GLU A 39 -33.26 -14.11 -14.74
N TYR A 40 -32.01 -13.99 -15.28
CA TYR A 40 -31.32 -15.06 -15.99
C TYR A 40 -29.80 -14.91 -15.82
N GLU A 41 -29.11 -16.02 -15.76
CA GLU A 41 -27.66 -16.09 -15.91
C GLU A 41 -27.28 -15.58 -17.32
N HIS A 42 -26.52 -14.51 -17.40
CA HIS A 42 -26.08 -13.94 -18.68
C HIS A 42 -24.84 -14.65 -19.18
N HIS A 43 -24.85 -15.08 -20.45
CA HIS A 43 -23.69 -15.64 -21.13
C HIS A 43 -23.10 -14.57 -22.06
N TYR A 44 -22.32 -13.65 -21.50
CA TYR A 44 -21.70 -12.58 -22.27
C TYR A 44 -20.59 -13.08 -23.17
N GLN A 45 -20.60 -12.61 -24.42
CA GLN A 45 -19.59 -12.90 -25.43
C GLN A 45 -18.95 -11.61 -25.90
N LEU A 46 -17.61 -11.58 -25.89
CA LEU A 46 -16.84 -10.47 -26.44
C LEU A 46 -17.14 -10.31 -27.92
N GLN A 47 -17.42 -9.08 -28.34
CA GLN A 47 -17.78 -8.78 -29.72
C GLN A 47 -16.56 -8.39 -30.57
N ASP A 48 -16.69 -8.55 -31.88
CA ASP A 48 -15.62 -8.29 -32.87
C ASP A 48 -15.23 -6.79 -32.99
N ASP A 49 -16.05 -5.88 -32.47
CA ASP A 49 -15.75 -4.44 -32.40
C ASP A 49 -14.90 -4.07 -31.19
N SER A 50 -14.63 -5.02 -30.29
CA SER A 50 -13.68 -4.87 -29.19
C SER A 50 -12.25 -4.78 -29.71
N TYR A 51 -11.44 -3.94 -29.07
CA TYR A 51 -10.03 -3.84 -29.39
C TYR A 51 -9.20 -3.66 -28.13
N GLU A 52 -7.98 -4.17 -28.17
CA GLU A 52 -7.02 -4.02 -27.08
C GLU A 52 -6.53 -2.59 -27.00
N SER A 53 -6.12 -2.21 -25.80
CA SER A 53 -5.39 -0.96 -25.61
C SER A 53 -4.09 -0.96 -26.39
N THR A 54 -3.74 0.19 -26.91
CA THR A 54 -2.41 0.47 -27.48
C THR A 54 -1.61 1.32 -26.53
N ASP A 55 -0.34 1.54 -26.84
CA ASP A 55 0.55 2.39 -26.06
C ASP A 55 0.07 3.84 -25.90
N THR A 56 -0.94 4.25 -26.68
CA THR A 56 -1.42 5.62 -26.70
C THR A 56 -2.93 5.76 -26.62
N GLU A 57 -3.68 4.67 -26.79
CA GLU A 57 -5.14 4.69 -26.82
C GLU A 57 -5.71 3.61 -25.91
N GLY A 58 -6.70 3.94 -25.11
CA GLY A 58 -7.45 3.00 -24.33
C GLY A 58 -8.11 1.94 -25.20
N GLY A 59 -8.24 0.73 -24.68
CA GLY A 59 -8.98 -0.33 -25.33
C GLY A 59 -10.49 -0.14 -25.19
N TYR A 60 -11.22 -0.94 -25.93
CA TYR A 60 -12.66 -1.00 -25.84
C TYR A 60 -13.12 -2.45 -25.79
N ARG A 61 -13.91 -2.78 -24.80
CA ARG A 61 -14.51 -4.08 -24.63
C ARG A 61 -16.01 -3.97 -24.78
N HIS A 62 -16.58 -4.75 -25.68
CA HIS A 62 -18.00 -4.82 -25.89
C HIS A 62 -18.47 -6.27 -25.76
N TYR A 63 -19.42 -6.49 -24.88
CA TYR A 63 -19.99 -7.79 -24.58
C TYR A 63 -21.47 -7.81 -24.88
N VAL A 64 -21.95 -8.89 -25.47
CA VAL A 64 -23.36 -9.13 -25.74
C VAL A 64 -23.72 -10.51 -25.21
N CYS A 65 -24.78 -10.58 -24.43
CA CYS A 65 -25.31 -11.85 -23.94
C CYS A 65 -25.87 -12.68 -25.11
N ALA A 66 -25.36 -13.88 -25.28
CA ALA A 66 -25.77 -14.80 -26.35
C ALA A 66 -27.25 -15.20 -26.27
N ASP A 67 -27.84 -15.19 -25.07
CA ASP A 67 -29.19 -15.70 -24.83
C ASP A 67 -30.27 -14.62 -24.92
N CYS A 68 -30.01 -13.41 -24.41
CA CYS A 68 -31.02 -12.37 -24.35
C CYS A 68 -30.67 -11.09 -25.13
N GLY A 69 -29.42 -10.96 -25.63
CA GLY A 69 -28.98 -9.80 -26.37
C GLY A 69 -28.75 -8.56 -25.49
N ASP A 70 -28.72 -8.71 -24.18
CA ASP A 70 -28.28 -7.65 -23.31
C ASP A 70 -26.80 -7.31 -23.59
N GLU A 71 -26.45 -6.04 -23.52
CA GLU A 71 -25.12 -5.58 -23.91
C GLU A 71 -24.55 -4.58 -22.92
N TYR A 72 -23.25 -4.65 -22.71
CA TYR A 72 -22.49 -3.62 -22.01
C TYR A 72 -21.14 -3.41 -22.67
N SER A 73 -20.58 -2.24 -22.48
CA SER A 73 -19.23 -1.94 -22.95
C SER A 73 -18.50 -1.06 -21.95
N TYR A 74 -17.21 -1.17 -21.94
CA TYR A 74 -16.33 -0.31 -21.16
C TYR A 74 -15.04 -0.04 -21.91
N THR A 75 -14.38 1.05 -21.56
CA THR A 75 -13.05 1.37 -22.03
C THR A 75 -12.05 0.89 -20.98
N THR A 76 -11.03 0.16 -21.44
CA THR A 76 -9.89 -0.14 -20.59
C THR A 76 -8.92 1.01 -20.62
N ASP A 77 -8.08 1.09 -19.60
CA ASP A 77 -7.07 2.13 -19.49
C ASP A 77 -6.33 2.40 -20.80
N PRO A 78 -6.10 3.69 -21.18
CA PRO A 78 -5.10 4.02 -22.18
C PRO A 78 -3.73 3.79 -21.54
N LEU A 79 -2.92 2.98 -22.09
CA LEU A 79 -2.19 2.32 -21.15
C LEU A 79 -0.75 2.46 -21.07
N VAL A 80 -0.08 2.97 -22.04
CA VAL A 80 1.34 3.28 -21.95
C VAL A 80 1.57 4.62 -22.59
N TYR A 81 1.64 5.63 -21.77
CA TYR A 81 2.20 6.89 -22.20
C TYR A 81 3.72 6.73 -22.28
N GLU A 82 4.28 6.60 -23.46
CA GLU A 82 5.74 6.67 -23.65
C GLU A 82 6.28 8.08 -23.38
N THR A 83 5.42 9.08 -23.57
CA THR A 83 5.76 10.48 -23.32
C THR A 83 4.70 11.13 -22.44
N ASN A 84 5.13 11.97 -21.52
CA ASN A 84 4.25 12.80 -20.71
C ASN A 84 3.41 13.71 -21.63
N PRO A 85 2.08 13.60 -21.63
CA PRO A 85 1.23 14.35 -22.55
C PRO A 85 1.28 15.87 -22.33
N LYS A 86 1.76 16.34 -21.20
CA LYS A 86 1.90 17.77 -20.87
C LYS A 86 3.24 18.35 -21.30
N THR A 87 4.34 17.59 -21.11
CA THR A 87 5.70 18.06 -21.41
C THR A 87 6.26 17.55 -22.73
N GLY A 88 5.76 16.41 -23.22
CA GLY A 88 6.29 15.71 -24.39
C GLY A 88 7.60 14.97 -24.12
N GLU A 89 8.04 14.92 -22.87
CA GLU A 89 9.23 14.19 -22.46
C GLU A 89 8.91 12.72 -22.22
N ARG A 90 9.92 11.86 -22.37
CA ARG A 90 9.75 10.42 -22.10
C ARG A 90 9.34 10.20 -20.63
N VAL A 91 8.38 9.33 -20.39
CA VAL A 91 8.00 8.92 -19.04
C VAL A 91 9.15 8.11 -18.45
N THR A 92 9.66 8.55 -17.30
CA THR A 92 10.77 7.90 -16.62
C THR A 92 10.44 7.49 -15.19
N GLN A 93 9.30 7.92 -14.65
CA GLN A 93 8.95 7.78 -13.23
C GLN A 93 10.04 8.29 -12.27
N ALA A 94 10.99 9.10 -12.76
CA ALA A 94 12.03 9.68 -11.94
C ALA A 94 11.41 10.50 -10.79
N GLY A 95 11.90 10.31 -9.56
CA GLY A 95 11.37 10.97 -8.38
C GLY A 95 10.24 10.20 -7.67
N ALA A 96 9.70 9.15 -8.27
CA ALA A 96 8.71 8.26 -7.63
C ALA A 96 9.41 7.28 -6.66
N TYR A 97 10.08 7.83 -5.68
CA TYR A 97 10.88 7.11 -4.69
C TYR A 97 10.06 6.79 -3.44
N ASN A 98 10.47 5.75 -2.70
CA ASN A 98 9.88 5.45 -1.39
C ASN A 98 10.46 6.34 -0.26
N PRO A 99 9.62 6.80 0.70
CA PRO A 99 8.16 6.73 0.66
C PRO A 99 7.60 7.57 -0.49
N LEU A 100 6.44 7.16 -1.06
CA LEU A 100 5.81 7.84 -2.19
C LEU A 100 5.31 9.25 -1.84
N LEU A 101 4.78 9.41 -0.63
CA LEU A 101 4.22 10.66 -0.12
C LEU A 101 5.26 11.41 0.69
N PRO A 102 5.05 12.70 0.98
CA PRO A 102 5.91 13.45 1.88
C PRO A 102 6.10 12.74 3.22
N SER A 103 7.28 12.87 3.83
CA SER A 103 7.66 12.12 5.03
C SER A 103 6.81 12.41 6.27
N TRP A 104 6.04 13.49 6.26
CA TRP A 104 5.07 13.84 7.32
C TRP A 104 3.68 13.27 7.10
N GLU A 105 3.42 12.65 5.96
CA GLU A 105 2.13 12.07 5.63
C GLU A 105 2.13 10.56 5.88
N HIS A 106 1.07 10.08 6.52
CA HIS A 106 0.98 8.70 6.96
C HIS A 106 -0.36 8.10 6.51
N ILE A 107 -0.36 7.58 5.28
CA ILE A 107 -1.50 6.89 4.66
C ILE A 107 -1.14 5.43 4.45
N PRO A 108 -1.37 4.58 5.45
CA PRO A 108 -1.22 3.14 5.33
C PRO A 108 -2.44 2.49 4.69
N ASP A 109 -2.34 1.17 4.53
CA ASP A 109 -3.44 0.31 4.07
C ASP A 109 -4.00 0.76 2.71
N ALA A 110 -3.11 1.31 1.85
CA ALA A 110 -3.52 1.99 0.64
C ALA A 110 -3.95 1.02 -0.45
N GLU A 111 -5.21 1.11 -0.86
CA GLU A 111 -5.73 0.49 -2.08
C GLU A 111 -5.59 1.48 -3.24
N PRO A 112 -4.68 1.22 -4.19
CA PRO A 112 -4.50 2.07 -5.35
C PRO A 112 -5.59 1.79 -6.38
N GLN A 113 -6.32 2.82 -6.78
CA GLN A 113 -7.34 2.72 -7.81
C GLN A 113 -7.01 3.66 -8.97
N VAL A 114 -7.15 3.16 -10.19
CA VAL A 114 -6.88 3.95 -11.40
C VAL A 114 -8.19 4.40 -12.00
N PHE A 115 -8.48 5.71 -11.92
CA PHE A 115 -9.72 6.29 -12.40
C PHE A 115 -9.47 7.48 -13.32
N TRP A 116 -10.44 7.71 -14.22
CA TRP A 116 -10.46 8.91 -15.04
C TRP A 116 -10.88 10.12 -14.20
N SER A 117 -9.99 11.08 -14.05
CA SER A 117 -10.32 12.38 -13.45
C SER A 117 -11.08 13.25 -14.45
N LYS A 118 -12.37 13.47 -14.17
CA LYS A 118 -13.20 14.37 -14.99
C LYS A 118 -12.75 15.84 -14.86
N GLU A 119 -12.15 16.19 -13.72
CA GLU A 119 -11.64 17.53 -13.44
C GLU A 119 -10.33 17.81 -14.18
N ASP A 120 -9.38 16.89 -14.08
CA ASP A 120 -8.04 17.01 -14.69
C ASP A 120 -8.05 16.60 -16.17
N ASN A 121 -9.06 15.84 -16.61
CA ASN A 121 -9.17 15.23 -17.92
C ASN A 121 -7.96 14.33 -18.24
N GLU A 122 -7.64 13.47 -17.29
CA GLU A 122 -6.53 12.51 -17.37
C GLU A 122 -6.79 11.30 -16.47
N TRP A 123 -6.09 10.19 -16.74
CA TRP A 123 -6.07 9.04 -15.84
C TRP A 123 -5.15 9.31 -14.65
N ARG A 124 -5.65 9.00 -13.45
CA ARG A 124 -4.91 9.19 -12.21
C ARG A 124 -4.99 7.95 -11.32
N VAL A 125 -3.94 7.72 -10.57
CA VAL A 125 -3.93 6.78 -9.44
C VAL A 125 -4.44 7.52 -8.21
N TYR A 126 -5.44 6.98 -7.53
CA TYR A 126 -5.99 7.48 -6.28
C TYR A 126 -5.63 6.51 -5.16
N LEU A 127 -5.20 7.01 -4.02
CA LEU A 127 -4.86 6.20 -2.85
C LEU A 127 -6.00 6.22 -1.84
N TYR A 128 -6.68 5.11 -1.69
CA TYR A 128 -7.67 4.92 -0.65
C TYR A 128 -7.00 4.19 0.51
N GLY A 129 -6.70 4.90 1.59
CA GLY A 129 -5.99 4.35 2.74
C GLY A 129 -6.47 4.93 4.05
N SER A 130 -6.13 4.26 5.13
CA SER A 130 -6.27 4.81 6.48
C SER A 130 -5.45 6.10 6.59
N HIS A 131 -5.72 6.91 7.59
CA HIS A 131 -4.91 8.09 7.87
C HIS A 131 -4.49 8.08 9.33
N ASP A 132 -3.23 7.74 9.59
CA ASP A 132 -2.72 7.65 10.96
C ASP A 132 -2.60 9.03 11.61
N ASP A 133 -3.06 9.14 12.85
CA ASP A 133 -2.84 10.33 13.67
C ASP A 133 -1.58 10.16 14.51
N THR A 134 -0.43 10.41 13.88
CA THR A 134 0.91 10.17 14.43
C THR A 134 1.05 10.63 15.87
N GLY A 135 1.41 9.69 16.74
CA GLY A 135 1.57 9.92 18.17
C GLY A 135 0.26 10.01 18.97
N VAL A 136 -0.90 9.89 18.32
CA VAL A 136 -2.22 9.97 18.98
C VAL A 136 -3.02 8.71 18.76
N GLY A 137 -3.15 8.24 17.52
CA GLY A 137 -4.02 7.14 17.20
C GLY A 137 -3.70 6.44 15.90
N TYR A 138 -3.97 5.19 15.90
CA TYR A 138 -3.98 4.27 14.79
C TYR A 138 -5.28 4.48 13.99
N CYS A 139 -5.20 4.75 12.71
CA CYS A 139 -6.36 4.99 11.86
C CYS A 139 -7.30 6.10 12.40
N GLY A 140 -6.98 7.34 12.10
CA GLY A 140 -7.70 8.53 12.60
C GLY A 140 -9.17 8.63 12.17
N PHE A 141 -9.73 9.82 12.24
CA PHE A 141 -11.17 10.05 11.99
C PHE A 141 -11.46 10.58 10.59
N ASN A 142 -10.46 10.76 9.77
CA ASN A 142 -10.65 11.17 8.38
C ASN A 142 -9.79 10.35 7.43
N TYR A 143 -10.19 10.34 6.17
CA TYR A 143 -9.37 9.87 5.06
C TYR A 143 -8.88 11.05 4.25
N MET A 144 -7.61 11.02 3.90
CA MET A 144 -6.95 12.00 3.07
C MET A 144 -6.69 11.40 1.69
N MET A 145 -7.05 12.12 0.62
CA MET A 145 -6.81 11.67 -0.74
C MET A 145 -5.51 12.24 -1.28
N TYR A 146 -4.70 11.34 -1.81
CA TYR A 146 -3.60 11.68 -2.71
C TYR A 146 -3.81 11.02 -4.06
N SER A 147 -3.50 11.74 -5.12
CA SER A 147 -3.54 11.19 -6.47
C SER A 147 -2.37 11.65 -7.32
N ALA A 148 -1.98 10.82 -8.29
CA ALA A 148 -0.93 11.14 -9.26
C ALA A 148 -1.37 10.76 -10.68
N PRO A 149 -0.92 11.48 -11.73
CA PRO A 149 -1.13 11.06 -13.10
C PRO A 149 -0.48 9.70 -13.37
N VAL A 150 -1.12 8.81 -14.12
CA VAL A 150 -0.56 7.48 -14.42
C VAL A 150 0.78 7.53 -15.16
N TYR A 151 1.07 8.61 -15.84
CA TYR A 151 2.33 8.82 -16.57
C TYR A 151 3.41 9.54 -15.75
N ASP A 152 3.11 9.95 -14.49
CA ASP A 152 4.06 10.63 -13.62
C ASP A 152 3.76 10.35 -12.15
N LEU A 153 4.25 9.21 -11.65
CA LEU A 153 4.09 8.82 -10.24
C LEU A 153 5.03 9.59 -9.29
N SER A 154 5.74 10.60 -9.77
CA SER A 154 6.45 11.55 -8.92
C SER A 154 5.60 12.77 -8.55
N ASP A 155 4.48 13.02 -9.27
CA ASP A 155 3.60 14.18 -9.11
C ASP A 155 2.35 13.85 -8.26
N TRP A 156 2.59 13.41 -7.02
CA TRP A 156 1.52 13.18 -6.05
C TRP A 156 0.96 14.51 -5.54
N ARG A 157 -0.36 14.67 -5.69
CA ARG A 157 -1.13 15.82 -5.24
C ARG A 157 -2.04 15.44 -4.07
N CYS A 158 -2.05 16.23 -3.01
CA CYS A 158 -3.07 16.14 -1.97
C CYS A 158 -4.38 16.76 -2.49
N ASP A 159 -5.40 15.93 -2.67
CA ASP A 159 -6.75 16.35 -3.10
C ASP A 159 -7.63 16.73 -1.89
N GLY A 160 -7.15 16.52 -0.67
CA GLY A 160 -7.80 16.91 0.58
C GLY A 160 -8.53 15.78 1.29
N VAL A 161 -9.23 16.13 2.36
CA VAL A 161 -10.06 15.19 3.13
C VAL A 161 -11.28 14.80 2.30
N TYR A 162 -11.45 13.50 2.03
CA TYR A 162 -12.60 13.03 1.27
C TYR A 162 -13.69 12.38 2.13
N LEU A 163 -13.38 11.99 3.36
CA LEU A 163 -14.34 11.55 4.36
C LEU A 163 -13.86 11.95 5.75
N ASP A 164 -14.75 12.48 6.58
CA ASP A 164 -14.50 12.82 7.98
C ASP A 164 -15.69 12.40 8.84
N ILE A 165 -15.44 11.54 9.83
CA ILE A 165 -16.43 11.05 10.78
C ILE A 165 -16.19 11.54 12.20
N SER A 166 -15.34 12.52 12.40
CA SER A 166 -14.96 13.05 13.73
C SER A 166 -16.15 13.55 14.54
N GLU A 167 -17.22 14.02 13.88
CA GLU A 167 -18.46 14.44 14.55
C GLU A 167 -19.21 13.26 15.19
N HIS A 168 -18.98 12.04 14.73
CA HIS A 168 -19.60 10.81 15.25
C HIS A 168 -18.75 10.19 16.37
N ALA A 169 -17.53 10.68 16.60
CA ALA A 169 -16.62 10.13 17.59
C ALA A 169 -17.18 10.28 19.02
N THR A 170 -17.17 9.18 19.75
CA THR A 170 -17.51 9.23 21.18
C THR A 170 -16.36 9.83 21.98
N SER A 171 -16.67 10.48 23.11
CA SER A 171 -15.64 11.07 23.96
C SER A 171 -14.59 10.04 24.38
N GLY A 172 -13.34 10.30 24.02
CA GLY A 172 -12.19 9.44 24.32
C GLY A 172 -11.88 8.38 23.24
N ALA A 173 -12.62 8.35 22.14
CA ALA A 173 -12.20 7.54 20.99
C ALA A 173 -10.91 8.12 20.38
N THR A 174 -9.98 7.24 20.01
CA THR A 174 -8.71 7.60 19.38
C THR A 174 -8.56 7.02 17.98
N VAL A 175 -9.49 6.17 17.58
CA VAL A 175 -9.51 5.49 16.27
C VAL A 175 -10.92 5.59 15.68
N GLY A 176 -10.99 5.70 14.36
CA GLY A 176 -12.27 5.93 13.68
C GLY A 176 -12.42 5.22 12.35
N LEU A 177 -11.53 5.44 11.41
CA LEU A 177 -11.60 4.97 10.03
C LEU A 177 -10.46 4.03 9.70
N PHE A 178 -10.80 2.79 9.37
CA PHE A 178 -9.84 1.75 9.00
C PHE A 178 -9.90 1.51 7.51
N ALA A 179 -8.87 0.89 6.97
CA ALA A 179 -8.63 0.53 5.59
C ALA A 179 -9.87 0.61 4.68
N PRO A 180 -9.99 1.62 3.85
CA PRO A 180 -11.06 1.77 2.87
C PRO A 180 -10.66 1.16 1.55
N ASP A 181 -11.65 0.87 0.71
CA ASP A 181 -11.45 0.57 -0.70
C ASP A 181 -12.55 1.21 -1.54
N CYS A 182 -12.29 1.40 -2.83
CA CYS A 182 -13.20 2.06 -3.75
C CYS A 182 -13.24 1.34 -5.09
N ALA A 183 -14.43 1.15 -5.62
CA ALA A 183 -14.64 0.62 -6.96
C ALA A 183 -15.49 1.57 -7.81
N TYR A 184 -15.33 1.49 -9.13
CA TYR A 184 -16.10 2.27 -10.09
C TYR A 184 -17.02 1.38 -10.90
N ASP A 185 -18.32 1.72 -10.91
CA ASP A 185 -19.30 1.05 -11.78
C ASP A 185 -19.46 1.83 -13.07
N VAL A 186 -18.93 1.27 -14.14
CA VAL A 186 -19.02 1.81 -15.50
C VAL A 186 -20.47 1.90 -16.01
N ASN A 187 -21.39 1.06 -15.51
CA ASN A 187 -22.78 1.03 -15.95
C ASN A 187 -23.60 2.20 -15.38
N THR A 188 -23.25 2.64 -14.18
CA THR A 188 -23.94 3.74 -13.48
C THR A 188 -23.15 5.05 -13.48
N ASP A 189 -21.87 5.03 -13.90
CA ASP A 189 -20.91 6.16 -13.81
C ASP A 189 -20.77 6.65 -12.35
N GLN A 190 -20.70 5.70 -11.40
CA GLN A 190 -20.63 5.98 -9.96
C GLN A 190 -19.46 5.26 -9.30
N TYR A 191 -18.98 5.86 -8.23
CA TYR A 191 -17.93 5.33 -7.38
C TYR A 191 -18.56 4.80 -6.09
N TYR A 192 -18.06 3.68 -5.62
CA TYR A 192 -18.52 3.00 -4.40
C TYR A 192 -17.35 2.90 -3.44
N LEU A 193 -17.46 3.58 -2.31
CA LEU A 193 -16.48 3.54 -1.22
C LEU A 193 -16.98 2.62 -0.14
N ILE A 194 -16.15 1.67 0.28
CA ILE A 194 -16.39 0.89 1.49
C ILE A 194 -15.35 1.26 2.55
N SER A 195 -15.79 1.40 3.79
CA SER A 195 -14.94 1.73 4.92
C SER A 195 -15.33 0.90 6.15
N ASN A 196 -14.36 0.65 7.04
CA ASN A 196 -14.66 0.14 8.38
C ASN A 196 -14.61 1.30 9.37
N GLU A 197 -15.69 1.49 10.12
CA GLU A 197 -15.85 2.59 11.06
C GLU A 197 -15.89 2.10 12.50
N PHE A 198 -15.08 2.75 13.35
CA PHE A 198 -14.99 2.47 14.78
C PHE A 198 -14.70 1.00 15.12
N ASN A 199 -14.11 0.26 14.21
CA ASN A 199 -13.89 -1.18 14.32
C ASN A 199 -15.20 -1.97 14.62
N ALA A 200 -16.30 -1.48 14.09
CA ALA A 200 -17.63 -2.01 14.39
C ALA A 200 -18.57 -2.12 13.18
N TYR A 201 -18.38 -1.28 12.17
CA TYR A 201 -19.30 -1.17 11.03
C TYR A 201 -18.52 -1.08 9.73
N SER A 202 -18.98 -1.82 8.71
CA SER A 202 -18.58 -1.58 7.33
C SER A 202 -19.66 -0.73 6.66
N VAL A 203 -19.26 0.40 6.09
CA VAL A 203 -20.20 1.40 5.53
C VAL A 203 -19.92 1.57 4.05
N LEU A 204 -20.95 1.35 3.24
CA LEU A 204 -20.89 1.56 1.78
C LEU A 204 -21.46 2.94 1.44
N ARG A 205 -20.73 3.69 0.65
CA ARG A 205 -21.09 5.03 0.16
C ARG A 205 -20.99 5.11 -1.35
N VAL A 206 -21.75 6.02 -1.93
CA VAL A 206 -21.76 6.23 -3.40
C VAL A 206 -21.49 7.70 -3.71
N ALA A 207 -20.77 7.95 -4.80
CA ALA A 207 -20.49 9.29 -5.28
C ALA A 207 -20.36 9.34 -6.81
N ASP A 208 -20.50 10.53 -7.39
CA ASP A 208 -20.27 10.80 -8.82
C ASP A 208 -18.79 11.17 -9.11
N ASN A 209 -17.94 11.18 -8.07
CA ASN A 209 -16.54 11.59 -8.13
C ASN A 209 -15.68 10.73 -7.20
N PRO A 210 -14.47 10.34 -7.57
CA PRO A 210 -13.60 9.49 -6.75
C PRO A 210 -13.23 10.10 -5.37
N CYS A 211 -13.32 11.42 -5.24
CA CYS A 211 -13.10 12.13 -3.96
C CYS A 211 -14.42 12.50 -3.24
N GLY A 212 -15.56 11.96 -3.65
CA GLY A 212 -16.87 12.32 -3.09
C GLY A 212 -17.43 13.64 -3.69
N PRO A 213 -18.37 14.33 -3.04
CA PRO A 213 -18.93 13.98 -1.72
C PRO A 213 -19.72 12.66 -1.75
N TRP A 214 -19.63 11.94 -0.64
CA TRP A 214 -20.19 10.59 -0.51
C TRP A 214 -21.60 10.63 0.07
N ASP A 215 -22.54 9.97 -0.58
CA ASP A 215 -23.88 9.73 -0.06
C ASP A 215 -23.91 8.34 0.61
N GLU A 216 -24.26 8.29 1.89
CA GLU A 216 -24.43 7.03 2.60
C GLU A 216 -25.63 6.27 2.03
N GLN A 217 -25.41 4.99 1.75
CA GLN A 217 -26.49 4.10 1.40
C GLN A 217 -27.15 3.64 2.72
N GLU A 218 -28.45 3.92 2.87
CA GLU A 218 -29.22 3.40 4.01
C GLU A 218 -29.37 1.88 3.85
N ALA A 219 -28.38 1.14 4.27
CA ALA A 219 -28.46 -0.31 4.26
C ALA A 219 -28.54 -0.84 5.69
N GLU A 220 -29.64 -1.48 6.03
CA GLU A 220 -29.77 -2.24 7.28
C GLU A 220 -28.84 -3.48 7.30
N TRP A 221 -28.22 -3.81 6.17
CA TRP A 221 -27.34 -4.95 6.03
C TRP A 221 -26.07 -4.87 6.88
N TYR A 222 -25.65 -3.69 7.31
CA TYR A 222 -24.58 -3.53 8.29
C TYR A 222 -24.80 -4.32 9.58
N ALA A 223 -26.05 -4.55 9.93
CA ALA A 223 -26.38 -5.21 11.20
C ALA A 223 -26.16 -6.72 11.17
N SER A 224 -26.14 -7.34 10.00
CA SER A 224 -26.00 -8.79 9.86
C SER A 224 -24.55 -9.20 9.57
N VAL A 225 -23.77 -8.37 8.89
CA VAL A 225 -22.33 -8.58 8.72
C VAL A 225 -21.59 -7.85 9.83
N LYS A 226 -21.74 -8.36 11.04
CA LYS A 226 -21.03 -7.84 12.21
C LYS A 226 -19.56 -8.18 12.08
N PHE A 227 -18.71 -7.22 11.78
CA PHE A 227 -17.25 -7.35 11.77
C PHE A 227 -16.64 -7.94 10.49
N ILE A 228 -16.62 -7.14 9.45
CA ILE A 228 -15.60 -7.26 8.42
C ILE A 228 -14.51 -6.26 8.77
N TYR A 229 -13.30 -6.76 8.96
CA TYR A 229 -12.10 -5.92 9.07
C TYR A 229 -11.61 -5.60 7.67
N ASP A 230 -11.15 -4.36 7.49
CA ASP A 230 -10.46 -3.90 6.29
C ASP A 230 -11.20 -4.30 5.00
N PRO A 231 -12.45 -3.87 4.81
CA PRO A 231 -13.24 -4.34 3.68
C PRO A 231 -12.64 -3.90 2.34
N SER A 232 -12.65 -4.80 1.36
CA SER A 232 -12.35 -4.49 -0.04
C SER A 232 -13.58 -4.66 -0.90
N ILE A 233 -13.68 -3.90 -1.99
CA ILE A 233 -14.84 -3.88 -2.89
C ILE A 233 -14.41 -4.09 -4.35
N TYR A 234 -15.13 -4.95 -5.05
CA TYR A 234 -14.99 -5.15 -6.48
C TYR A 234 -16.37 -5.10 -7.14
N ILE A 235 -16.46 -4.47 -8.29
CA ILE A 235 -17.68 -4.44 -9.12
C ILE A 235 -17.36 -5.15 -10.42
N ASP A 236 -18.05 -6.27 -10.65
CA ASP A 236 -17.86 -7.04 -11.85
C ASP A 236 -18.48 -6.35 -13.07
N ARG A 237 -18.15 -6.83 -14.24
CA ARG A 237 -18.52 -6.26 -15.56
C ARG A 237 -20.02 -6.10 -15.75
N ASP A 238 -20.79 -6.95 -15.12
CA ASP A 238 -22.27 -6.91 -15.16
C ASP A 238 -22.89 -5.97 -14.10
N GLY A 239 -22.05 -5.33 -13.27
CA GLY A 239 -22.48 -4.44 -12.18
C GLY A 239 -22.72 -5.16 -10.86
N THR A 240 -22.43 -6.45 -10.77
CA THR A 240 -22.52 -7.19 -9.51
C THR A 240 -21.45 -6.70 -8.54
N ILE A 241 -21.85 -6.33 -7.33
CA ILE A 241 -20.95 -5.83 -6.30
C ILE A 241 -20.53 -6.98 -5.39
N PHE A 242 -19.22 -7.11 -5.20
CA PHE A 242 -18.62 -8.03 -4.27
C PHE A 242 -17.87 -7.25 -3.18
N ILE A 243 -18.03 -7.71 -1.93
CA ILE A 243 -17.28 -7.19 -0.78
C ILE A 243 -16.51 -8.35 -0.18
N ALA A 244 -15.22 -8.15 -0.04
CA ALA A 244 -14.34 -9.06 0.66
C ALA A 244 -13.98 -8.50 2.04
N GLY A 245 -13.70 -9.37 2.98
CA GLY A 245 -13.29 -8.96 4.32
C GLY A 245 -12.75 -10.13 5.12
N SER A 246 -12.21 -9.83 6.28
CA SER A 246 -11.93 -10.83 7.28
C SER A 246 -12.84 -10.62 8.50
N CYS A 247 -13.15 -11.69 9.19
CA CYS A 247 -14.07 -11.63 10.32
C CYS A 247 -13.64 -12.57 11.44
N MET A 248 -14.02 -12.20 12.67
CA MET A 248 -13.80 -13.09 13.80
C MET A 248 -14.62 -14.37 13.66
N LYS A 249 -13.95 -15.51 13.71
CA LYS A 249 -14.54 -16.84 13.73
C LYS A 249 -15.71 -16.99 14.72
N THR A 250 -15.63 -16.32 15.87
CA THR A 250 -16.67 -16.36 16.90
C THR A 250 -17.97 -15.70 16.48
N VAL A 251 -17.93 -14.77 15.53
CA VAL A 251 -19.14 -14.08 15.02
C VAL A 251 -19.95 -15.00 14.13
N TYR A 252 -19.33 -15.95 13.46
CA TYR A 252 -19.93 -16.85 12.49
C TYR A 252 -20.08 -18.29 12.98
N ASN A 253 -19.95 -18.53 14.28
CA ASN A 253 -20.17 -19.86 14.87
C ASN A 253 -21.54 -20.46 14.59
N GLU A 254 -22.47 -19.65 14.10
CA GLU A 254 -23.83 -20.10 13.75
C GLU A 254 -23.92 -20.68 12.34
N TYR A 255 -22.90 -20.45 11.47
CA TYR A 255 -22.89 -20.96 10.11
C TYR A 255 -22.35 -22.41 10.09
N PRO A 256 -23.12 -23.37 9.55
CA PRO A 256 -22.72 -24.78 9.50
C PRO A 256 -21.36 -25.00 8.79
N GLU A 257 -21.11 -24.25 7.72
CA GLU A 257 -19.91 -24.31 6.94
C GLU A 257 -18.66 -23.98 7.78
N ILE A 258 -18.74 -22.93 8.59
CA ILE A 258 -17.67 -22.56 9.53
C ILE A 258 -17.46 -23.65 10.56
N GLN A 259 -18.54 -24.23 11.08
CA GLN A 259 -18.44 -25.33 12.06
C GLN A 259 -17.77 -26.56 11.43
N GLU A 260 -18.04 -26.86 10.18
CA GLU A 260 -17.41 -27.96 9.44
C GLU A 260 -15.91 -27.67 9.20
N MET A 261 -15.55 -26.47 8.77
CA MET A 261 -14.14 -26.05 8.57
C MET A 261 -13.34 -26.14 9.87
N VAL A 262 -13.92 -25.71 10.98
CA VAL A 262 -13.30 -25.79 12.30
C VAL A 262 -13.16 -27.22 12.80
N ALA A 263 -14.16 -28.08 12.49
CA ALA A 263 -14.18 -29.47 12.94
C ALA A 263 -13.22 -30.35 12.12
N ALA A 264 -12.91 -29.97 10.89
CA ALA A 264 -12.00 -30.71 10.02
C ALA A 264 -10.51 -30.55 10.41
N ASP A 265 -10.24 -29.79 11.47
CA ASP A 265 -8.87 -29.47 11.95
C ASP A 265 -8.03 -28.70 10.91
N ASP A 266 -8.73 -28.11 9.91
CA ASP A 266 -8.13 -27.29 8.86
C ASP A 266 -7.71 -25.92 9.40
N TYR A 267 -8.04 -25.64 10.64
CA TYR A 267 -7.64 -24.43 11.39
C TYR A 267 -6.69 -24.79 12.51
N LYS A 268 -5.49 -24.22 12.53
CA LYS A 268 -4.65 -24.24 13.74
C LYS A 268 -5.45 -23.67 14.92
N SER A 269 -5.40 -24.36 16.04
CA SER A 269 -6.03 -23.89 17.26
C SER A 269 -5.40 -22.55 17.67
N GLY A 270 -6.16 -21.47 17.66
CA GLY A 270 -5.65 -20.12 17.96
C GLY A 270 -6.05 -19.09 16.91
N MET A 271 -6.35 -19.51 15.70
CA MET A 271 -6.82 -18.61 14.66
C MET A 271 -8.20 -18.08 14.95
N SER A 272 -8.29 -16.77 14.97
CA SER A 272 -9.51 -16.06 15.32
C SER A 272 -10.28 -15.51 14.12
N HIS A 273 -9.68 -15.48 12.92
CA HIS A 273 -10.23 -14.82 11.74
C HIS A 273 -10.47 -15.79 10.58
N ILE A 274 -11.39 -15.41 9.70
CA ILE A 274 -11.79 -16.15 8.51
C ILE A 274 -12.00 -15.13 7.39
N GLY A 275 -11.50 -15.42 6.21
CA GLY A 275 -11.79 -14.64 5.02
C GLY A 275 -13.19 -14.91 4.50
N VAL A 276 -13.91 -13.86 4.13
CA VAL A 276 -15.27 -13.91 3.61
C VAL A 276 -15.38 -13.06 2.35
N LEU A 277 -16.15 -13.59 1.40
CA LEU A 277 -16.56 -12.88 0.20
C LEU A 277 -18.08 -12.85 0.16
N MET A 278 -18.66 -11.69 -0.06
CA MET A 278 -20.09 -11.48 -0.13
C MET A 278 -20.46 -10.90 -1.48
N GLN A 279 -21.43 -11.50 -2.12
CA GLN A 279 -22.15 -10.91 -3.25
C GLN A 279 -23.32 -10.10 -2.71
N LEU A 280 -23.44 -8.85 -3.13
CA LEU A 280 -24.58 -8.01 -2.73
C LEU A 280 -25.78 -8.21 -3.65
N LYS A 281 -26.98 -7.95 -3.10
CA LYS A 281 -28.23 -7.91 -3.85
C LYS A 281 -28.30 -6.66 -4.72
N ASP A 282 -29.04 -6.74 -5.81
CA ASP A 282 -29.36 -5.60 -6.65
C ASP A 282 -30.12 -4.50 -5.90
N ASP A 283 -30.95 -4.87 -4.96
CA ASP A 283 -31.65 -3.97 -4.03
C ASP A 283 -31.07 -4.10 -2.63
N LEU A 284 -30.16 -3.20 -2.29
CA LEU A 284 -29.50 -3.16 -0.98
C LEU A 284 -30.45 -2.93 0.20
N SER A 285 -31.68 -2.46 -0.06
CA SER A 285 -32.69 -2.27 0.97
C SER A 285 -33.48 -3.56 1.28
N ASP A 286 -33.26 -4.64 0.52
CA ASP A 286 -33.94 -5.92 0.74
C ASP A 286 -33.20 -6.78 1.78
N GLY A 287 -33.72 -6.77 2.97
CA GLY A 287 -33.23 -7.59 4.08
C GLY A 287 -31.86 -7.15 4.59
N ASP A 288 -30.90 -8.05 4.49
CA ASP A 288 -29.51 -7.80 4.88
C ASP A 288 -28.64 -7.29 3.71
N GLY A 289 -29.20 -7.10 2.52
CA GLY A 289 -28.47 -6.65 1.33
C GLY A 289 -27.51 -7.69 0.73
N ILE A 290 -27.41 -8.88 1.31
CA ILE A 290 -26.49 -9.94 0.87
C ILE A 290 -27.27 -10.99 0.09
N GLU A 291 -26.83 -11.28 -1.14
CA GLU A 291 -27.37 -12.35 -1.96
C GLU A 291 -26.72 -13.70 -1.63
N ALA A 292 -25.40 -13.71 -1.52
CA ALA A 292 -24.65 -14.92 -1.24
C ALA A 292 -23.37 -14.65 -0.45
N ILE A 293 -22.91 -15.66 0.29
CA ILE A 293 -21.65 -15.63 1.04
C ILE A 293 -20.79 -16.82 0.60
N SER A 294 -19.53 -16.56 0.33
CA SER A 294 -18.49 -17.58 0.12
C SER A 294 -17.40 -17.42 1.19
N TRP A 295 -17.00 -18.53 1.77
CA TRP A 295 -15.93 -18.58 2.75
C TRP A 295 -14.63 -18.92 2.04
N LEU A 296 -13.61 -18.08 2.25
CA LEU A 296 -12.33 -18.27 1.61
C LEU A 296 -11.57 -19.42 2.31
N PRO A 297 -10.84 -20.25 1.54
CA PRO A 297 -10.13 -21.39 2.09
C PRO A 297 -9.01 -20.91 3.00
N ASN A 298 -8.77 -21.65 4.05
CA ASN A 298 -7.56 -21.53 4.82
C ASN A 298 -6.44 -22.34 4.16
N ASP A 299 -5.19 -21.94 4.34
CA ASP A 299 -4.07 -22.80 3.96
C ASP A 299 -4.23 -24.14 4.67
N ALA A 300 -4.41 -25.21 3.88
CA ALA A 300 -4.59 -26.57 4.39
C ALA A 300 -3.41 -27.05 5.28
N ARG A 301 -2.25 -26.42 5.13
CA ARG A 301 -1.09 -26.65 6.01
C ARG A 301 -1.18 -25.84 7.30
N GLY A 302 -2.08 -24.84 7.37
CA GLY A 302 -2.28 -23.95 8.50
C GLY A 302 -1.11 -22.99 8.76
N TYR A 303 -0.31 -22.70 7.74
CA TYR A 303 0.87 -21.85 7.87
C TYR A 303 0.57 -20.37 7.67
N LEU A 304 -0.29 -20.04 6.70
CA LEU A 304 -0.65 -18.67 6.37
C LEU A 304 -2.16 -18.49 6.35
N PRO A 305 -2.77 -18.43 7.51
CA PRO A 305 -4.20 -18.18 7.62
C PRO A 305 -4.56 -16.77 7.18
N ILE A 306 -5.73 -16.60 6.63
CA ILE A 306 -6.31 -15.28 6.38
C ILE A 306 -6.56 -14.61 7.73
N TYR A 307 -5.93 -13.46 7.93
CA TYR A 307 -6.10 -12.69 9.16
C TYR A 307 -6.83 -11.38 8.92
N GLU A 308 -6.24 -10.47 8.16
CA GLU A 308 -6.81 -9.13 7.85
C GLU A 308 -6.32 -8.63 6.50
N GLY A 309 -6.56 -7.36 6.20
CA GLY A 309 -6.07 -6.67 5.02
C GLY A 309 -6.45 -7.35 3.70
N PRO A 310 -7.72 -7.75 3.51
CA PRO A 310 -8.17 -8.29 2.24
C PRO A 310 -8.12 -7.20 1.17
N SER A 311 -7.65 -7.57 -0.01
CA SER A 311 -7.68 -6.72 -1.20
C SER A 311 -8.18 -7.57 -2.38
N LEU A 312 -9.42 -7.35 -2.78
CA LEU A 312 -10.04 -8.06 -3.90
C LEU A 312 -9.74 -7.30 -5.19
N GLN A 313 -8.69 -7.71 -5.88
CA GLN A 313 -8.25 -7.07 -7.12
C GLN A 313 -9.19 -7.29 -8.31
N GLY A 314 -10.14 -8.20 -8.13
CA GLY A 314 -11.04 -8.57 -9.20
C GLY A 314 -10.34 -9.35 -10.31
N TRP A 315 -10.88 -9.23 -11.52
CA TRP A 315 -10.36 -9.93 -12.69
C TRP A 315 -9.07 -9.31 -13.21
N VAL A 316 -8.01 -10.12 -13.28
CA VAL A 316 -6.71 -9.74 -13.84
C VAL A 316 -6.58 -10.34 -15.24
N ASP A 317 -6.69 -9.52 -16.27
CA ASP A 317 -6.72 -9.96 -17.68
C ASP A 317 -5.47 -10.75 -18.08
N GLU A 318 -4.29 -10.38 -17.60
CA GLU A 318 -3.04 -11.08 -17.88
C GLU A 318 -3.00 -12.51 -17.31
N LEU A 319 -3.74 -12.73 -16.23
CA LEU A 319 -3.83 -14.03 -15.55
C LEU A 319 -5.08 -14.80 -15.95
N GLY A 320 -6.12 -14.13 -16.43
CA GLY A 320 -7.40 -14.72 -16.77
C GLY A 320 -8.15 -15.27 -15.56
N VAL A 321 -7.95 -14.70 -14.37
CA VAL A 321 -8.53 -15.11 -13.09
C VAL A 321 -8.80 -13.91 -12.19
N TYR A 322 -9.66 -14.12 -11.20
CA TYR A 322 -9.84 -13.18 -10.08
C TYR A 322 -8.71 -13.37 -9.07
N VAL A 323 -8.21 -12.27 -8.53
CA VAL A 323 -7.10 -12.26 -7.57
C VAL A 323 -7.56 -11.62 -6.26
N TYR A 324 -7.12 -12.20 -5.16
CA TYR A 324 -7.40 -11.75 -3.80
C TYR A 324 -6.12 -11.78 -2.98
N PHE A 325 -5.75 -10.65 -2.40
CA PHE A 325 -4.65 -10.56 -1.44
C PHE A 325 -5.16 -10.55 -0.01
N TYR A 326 -4.33 -10.96 0.91
CA TYR A 326 -4.63 -10.89 2.33
C TYR A 326 -3.35 -10.87 3.16
N VAL A 327 -3.48 -10.38 4.36
CA VAL A 327 -2.42 -10.41 5.36
C VAL A 327 -2.56 -11.65 6.21
N SER A 328 -1.45 -12.34 6.38
CA SER A 328 -1.32 -13.48 7.27
C SER A 328 -0.32 -13.19 8.38
N TYR A 329 -0.62 -13.69 9.56
CA TYR A 329 0.33 -13.72 10.65
C TYR A 329 0.75 -15.15 10.94
N ASP A 330 2.04 -15.36 11.13
CA ASP A 330 2.54 -16.63 11.67
C ASP A 330 2.17 -16.70 13.15
N VAL A 331 1.53 -17.80 13.55
CA VAL A 331 1.11 -18.04 14.92
C VAL A 331 1.96 -19.16 15.50
N GLY A 332 2.83 -18.84 16.45
CA GLY A 332 3.62 -19.84 17.13
C GLY A 332 2.78 -20.83 17.94
N ALA A 333 3.38 -21.98 18.28
CA ALA A 333 2.72 -23.02 19.05
C ALA A 333 2.25 -22.57 20.46
N ASP A 334 2.82 -21.49 20.97
CA ASP A 334 2.45 -20.83 22.23
C ASP A 334 1.34 -19.80 22.09
N GLY A 335 0.84 -19.56 20.85
CA GLY A 335 -0.16 -18.55 20.52
C GLY A 335 0.41 -17.14 20.38
N SER A 336 1.73 -17.00 20.39
CA SER A 336 2.37 -15.73 20.04
C SER A 336 2.28 -15.48 18.54
N TRP A 337 2.17 -14.20 18.18
CA TRP A 337 2.06 -13.75 16.81
C TRP A 337 3.43 -13.37 16.29
N TYR A 338 3.79 -13.91 15.17
CA TYR A 338 5.03 -13.60 14.48
C TYR A 338 4.68 -12.93 13.15
N ASN A 339 5.60 -12.22 12.60
CA ASN A 339 5.66 -11.67 11.26
C ASN A 339 4.37 -11.69 10.44
N SER A 340 4.00 -10.57 9.89
CA SER A 340 2.97 -10.53 8.87
C SER A 340 3.56 -10.75 7.48
N GLY A 341 2.87 -11.51 6.66
CA GLY A 341 3.18 -11.70 5.24
C GLY A 341 1.97 -11.36 4.40
N LEU A 342 2.20 -10.78 3.23
CA LEU A 342 1.16 -10.57 2.23
C LEU A 342 1.10 -11.80 1.33
N ALA A 343 -0.05 -12.47 1.34
CA ALA A 343 -0.29 -13.67 0.57
C ALA A 343 -1.46 -13.46 -0.41
N TRP A 344 -1.64 -14.37 -1.36
CA TRP A 344 -2.67 -14.23 -2.36
C TRP A 344 -3.32 -15.55 -2.77
N LEU A 345 -4.57 -15.43 -3.24
CA LEU A 345 -5.41 -16.48 -3.77
C LEU A 345 -5.89 -16.09 -5.15
N TRP A 346 -6.31 -17.07 -5.93
CA TRP A 346 -6.97 -16.85 -7.20
C TRP A 346 -8.08 -17.87 -7.47
N THR A 347 -9.03 -17.48 -8.32
CA THR A 347 -10.13 -18.33 -8.77
C THR A 347 -10.61 -17.90 -10.17
N ASP A 348 -11.29 -18.77 -10.88
CA ASP A 348 -11.98 -18.45 -12.14
C ASP A 348 -13.44 -18.02 -11.95
N ASP A 349 -14.00 -18.21 -10.75
CA ASP A 349 -15.35 -17.79 -10.38
C ASP A 349 -15.38 -17.41 -8.89
N LEU A 350 -15.77 -16.18 -8.60
CA LEU A 350 -15.71 -15.61 -7.25
C LEU A 350 -16.58 -16.38 -6.24
N MET A 351 -17.77 -16.80 -6.65
CA MET A 351 -18.73 -17.41 -5.73
C MET A 351 -18.76 -18.95 -5.79
N ASN A 352 -18.46 -19.55 -6.94
CA ASN A 352 -18.62 -20.99 -7.15
C ASN A 352 -17.34 -21.69 -7.55
N GLY A 353 -16.28 -20.93 -7.89
CA GLY A 353 -14.99 -21.47 -8.31
C GLY A 353 -14.20 -22.08 -7.16
N THR A 354 -13.18 -22.82 -7.53
CA THR A 354 -12.20 -23.29 -6.55
C THR A 354 -11.16 -22.23 -6.33
N TRP A 355 -10.95 -21.82 -5.09
CA TRP A 355 -9.86 -20.93 -4.72
C TRP A 355 -8.55 -21.70 -4.64
N HIS A 356 -7.52 -21.16 -5.27
CA HIS A 356 -6.17 -21.68 -5.29
C HIS A 356 -5.23 -20.69 -4.58
N PHE A 357 -4.29 -21.23 -3.82
CA PHE A 357 -3.16 -20.43 -3.34
C PHE A 357 -2.18 -20.21 -4.49
N GLY A 358 -1.46 -19.09 -4.48
CA GLY A 358 -0.35 -18.88 -5.38
C GLY A 358 0.61 -20.06 -5.32
N GLU A 359 1.07 -20.56 -6.47
CA GLU A 359 1.85 -21.80 -6.53
C GLU A 359 3.35 -21.55 -6.47
N ASN A 360 4.06 -22.51 -5.90
CA ASN A 360 5.49 -22.55 -5.85
C ASN A 360 6.14 -23.91 -6.00
N ALA A 361 7.23 -23.89 -6.73
CA ALA A 361 8.15 -25.01 -6.76
C ALA A 361 9.02 -25.00 -5.49
N VAL A 362 8.76 -25.88 -4.58
CA VAL A 362 9.33 -25.89 -3.24
C VAL A 362 10.43 -26.95 -3.12
N ASP A 363 11.55 -26.54 -2.57
CA ASP A 363 12.42 -27.45 -1.83
C ASP A 363 11.67 -27.87 -0.55
N GLU A 364 11.41 -29.16 -0.36
CA GLU A 364 10.64 -29.69 0.78
C GLU A 364 11.26 -29.34 2.16
N SER A 365 12.50 -28.86 2.19
CA SER A 365 13.18 -28.39 3.40
C SER A 365 12.88 -26.94 3.75
N TYR A 366 12.34 -26.15 2.81
CA TYR A 366 11.90 -24.79 2.99
C TYR A 366 10.50 -24.66 2.43
N VAL A 367 9.58 -24.16 3.21
CA VAL A 367 8.32 -23.69 2.68
C VAL A 367 8.60 -22.30 2.09
N ASP A 368 9.02 -22.31 0.85
CA ASP A 368 8.98 -21.13 0.03
C ASP A 368 7.51 -20.95 -0.29
N LEU A 369 6.89 -19.95 0.30
CA LEU A 369 5.47 -19.72 0.11
C LEU A 369 5.34 -18.72 -1.02
N ASP A 370 5.28 -19.17 -2.28
CA ASP A 370 5.19 -18.31 -3.47
C ASP A 370 3.94 -17.48 -3.52
N TYR A 371 2.93 -17.83 -2.76
CA TYR A 371 1.81 -16.96 -2.58
C TYR A 371 2.09 -15.82 -1.57
N VAL A 372 3.26 -15.80 -0.95
CA VAL A 372 3.74 -14.65 -0.18
C VAL A 372 4.52 -13.74 -1.10
N ILE A 373 3.89 -12.69 -1.55
CA ILE A 373 4.49 -11.73 -2.49
C ILE A 373 5.21 -10.56 -1.82
N SER A 374 4.94 -10.33 -0.54
CA SER A 374 5.69 -9.44 0.31
C SER A 374 5.93 -10.15 1.63
N GLY A 375 7.13 -10.65 1.80
CA GLY A 375 7.55 -11.18 3.07
C GLY A 375 7.69 -10.02 4.03
N ASN A 376 7.01 -10.14 5.13
CA ASN A 376 7.55 -9.61 6.30
C ASN A 376 7.48 -8.12 6.43
N HIS A 377 6.38 -7.65 6.93
CA HIS A 377 6.68 -6.68 7.90
C HIS A 377 6.28 -5.30 7.62
N GLY A 378 5.55 -5.02 6.59
CA GLY A 378 5.07 -3.67 6.31
C GLY A 378 6.17 -2.63 6.37
N ASN A 379 7.40 -3.08 6.47
CA ASN A 379 8.53 -2.26 6.72
C ASN A 379 9.59 -2.48 5.67
N ILE A 380 10.75 -2.08 5.96
CA ILE A 380 11.87 -2.12 5.07
C ILE A 380 12.21 -3.56 4.75
N VAL A 381 11.79 -4.00 3.58
CA VAL A 381 12.05 -5.34 3.09
C VAL A 381 13.26 -5.27 2.18
N SER A 382 14.28 -6.03 2.55
CA SER A 382 15.48 -6.07 1.73
C SER A 382 15.41 -7.09 0.62
N ASP A 383 14.58 -8.09 0.82
CA ASP A 383 14.40 -9.20 -0.09
C ASP A 383 13.07 -9.85 0.28
N THR A 384 12.25 -10.05 -0.69
CA THR A 384 10.82 -10.33 -0.53
C THR A 384 10.48 -11.75 -0.24
N SER A 385 11.38 -12.65 -0.45
CA SER A 385 11.16 -14.05 -0.14
C SER A 385 11.28 -14.27 1.36
N GLY A 386 10.21 -14.06 2.10
CA GLY A 386 10.10 -14.57 3.45
C GLY A 386 10.28 -16.09 3.43
N ARG A 387 11.46 -16.57 3.77
CA ARG A 387 11.71 -18.00 3.85
C ARG A 387 11.39 -18.50 5.25
N TYR A 388 10.45 -19.39 5.33
CA TYR A 388 10.13 -20.11 6.55
C TYR A 388 10.79 -21.49 6.50
N ALA A 389 11.60 -21.82 7.49
CA ALA A 389 12.05 -23.20 7.71
C ALA A 389 11.01 -23.95 8.52
N VAL A 390 10.63 -25.12 8.06
CA VAL A 390 9.81 -26.06 8.85
C VAL A 390 10.73 -26.94 9.66
N ASP A 391 10.57 -26.95 10.98
CA ASP A 391 11.22 -27.95 11.82
C ASP A 391 10.66 -29.33 11.44
N PRO A 392 11.48 -30.25 10.92
CA PRO A 392 10.98 -31.54 10.43
C PRO A 392 10.45 -32.45 11.57
N THR A 393 10.68 -32.07 12.83
CA THR A 393 10.26 -32.86 13.99
C THR A 393 8.95 -32.34 14.58
N THR A 394 8.80 -31.03 14.65
CA THR A 394 7.66 -30.38 15.29
C THR A 394 6.65 -29.85 14.28
N GLY A 395 7.06 -29.64 13.03
CA GLY A 395 6.27 -28.93 12.00
C GLY A 395 6.14 -27.44 12.30
N GLU A 396 6.92 -26.91 13.23
CA GLU A 396 6.92 -25.49 13.55
C GLU A 396 7.65 -24.70 12.46
N LEU A 397 7.07 -23.56 12.10
CA LEU A 397 7.71 -22.59 11.22
C LEU A 397 8.69 -21.74 12.02
N SER A 398 9.87 -21.59 11.50
CA SER A 398 10.83 -20.59 11.96
C SER A 398 11.24 -19.70 10.79
N PHE A 399 11.36 -18.42 11.05
CA PHE A 399 11.85 -17.48 10.07
C PHE A 399 13.36 -17.67 9.88
N THR A 400 13.82 -17.89 8.64
CA THR A 400 15.24 -18.15 8.38
C THR A 400 16.02 -16.90 8.02
N ASP A 401 15.35 -15.87 7.51
CA ASP A 401 15.96 -14.59 7.19
C ASP A 401 15.48 -13.55 8.18
N PHE A 402 16.44 -12.83 8.75
CA PHE A 402 16.17 -11.80 9.74
C PHE A 402 15.37 -10.68 9.09
N PRO A 403 14.24 -10.26 9.68
CA PRO A 403 13.55 -9.09 9.20
C PRO A 403 14.49 -7.90 9.31
N THR A 404 14.58 -7.13 8.24
CA THR A 404 15.39 -5.94 8.24
C THR A 404 14.77 -4.82 9.05
N TYR A 405 13.48 -4.91 9.32
CA TYR A 405 12.76 -4.02 10.23
C TYR A 405 11.47 -4.68 10.69
N ALA A 406 11.05 -4.36 11.91
CA ALA A 406 10.01 -5.13 12.53
C ALA A 406 8.61 -4.59 12.38
N TYR A 407 7.71 -5.51 12.32
CA TYR A 407 6.33 -5.53 12.76
C TYR A 407 5.41 -4.48 12.18
N GLY A 408 4.74 -4.86 11.19
CA GLY A 408 3.60 -4.16 10.74
C GLY A 408 2.55 -5.13 10.25
N ASN A 409 1.36 -4.75 10.30
CA ASN A 409 0.27 -5.28 9.57
C ASN A 409 0.49 -4.86 8.10
N ASN A 410 1.09 -5.75 7.30
CA ASN A 410 1.18 -5.53 5.86
C ASN A 410 -0.23 -5.39 5.30
N HIS A 411 -0.48 -4.34 4.56
CA HIS A 411 -1.73 -4.15 3.86
C HIS A 411 -1.48 -3.25 2.65
N GLY A 412 -2.24 -3.45 1.60
CA GLY A 412 -2.18 -2.65 0.39
C GLY A 412 -2.74 -3.41 -0.79
N GLY A 413 -2.76 -2.77 -1.95
CA GLY A 413 -3.34 -3.30 -3.16
C GLY A 413 -2.42 -3.22 -4.36
N LEU A 414 -2.82 -3.95 -5.40
CA LEU A 414 -2.16 -4.00 -6.69
C LEU A 414 -2.92 -3.12 -7.68
N ALA A 415 -2.22 -2.34 -8.47
CA ALA A 415 -2.80 -1.61 -9.58
C ALA A 415 -1.95 -1.73 -10.84
N ARG A 416 -2.61 -1.69 -11.99
CA ARG A 416 -1.91 -1.53 -13.26
C ARG A 416 -1.82 -0.06 -13.61
N VAL A 417 -0.62 0.49 -13.58
CA VAL A 417 -0.34 1.90 -13.81
C VAL A 417 0.60 2.07 -14.99
N ASN A 418 0.15 2.73 -16.03
CA ASN A 418 0.92 2.94 -17.26
C ASN A 418 1.55 1.67 -17.84
N GLY A 419 0.82 0.56 -17.79
CA GLY A 419 1.26 -0.75 -18.29
C GLY A 419 2.09 -1.58 -17.32
N HIS A 420 2.45 -1.03 -16.16
CA HIS A 420 3.21 -1.70 -15.11
C HIS A 420 2.30 -2.12 -13.96
N TRP A 421 2.52 -3.31 -13.42
CA TRP A 421 1.89 -3.72 -12.19
C TRP A 421 2.66 -3.17 -11.00
N ILE A 422 1.98 -2.43 -10.13
CA ILE A 422 2.55 -1.78 -8.96
C ILE A 422 1.74 -2.19 -7.74
N PHE A 423 2.42 -2.67 -6.72
CA PHE A 423 1.83 -2.87 -5.41
C PHE A 423 2.14 -1.66 -4.53
N ILE A 424 1.10 -1.11 -3.89
CA ILE A 424 1.23 -0.02 -2.93
C ILE A 424 0.84 -0.55 -1.56
N GLY A 425 1.74 -0.43 -0.62
CA GLY A 425 1.56 -0.82 0.77
C GLY A 425 2.12 0.23 1.71
N HIS A 426 2.53 -0.19 2.90
CA HIS A 426 3.10 0.74 3.87
C HIS A 426 4.28 0.16 4.63
N ARG A 427 5.01 1.05 5.30
CA ARG A 427 6.05 0.72 6.28
C ARG A 427 5.83 1.50 7.56
N GLN A 428 6.21 0.93 8.70
CA GLN A 428 6.13 1.62 9.99
C GLN A 428 7.33 2.53 10.23
N THR A 429 7.08 3.67 10.89
CA THR A 429 8.10 4.59 11.38
C THR A 429 7.80 4.98 12.84
N GLY A 430 8.67 5.73 13.49
CA GLY A 430 8.44 6.26 14.82
C GLY A 430 8.33 5.22 15.94
N ARG A 431 8.70 3.95 15.71
CA ARG A 431 8.50 2.84 16.64
C ARG A 431 7.04 2.68 17.08
N THR A 432 6.10 3.03 16.23
CA THR A 432 4.67 2.93 16.52
C THR A 432 3.90 2.41 15.31
N ALA A 433 2.72 1.86 15.54
CA ALA A 433 1.76 1.56 14.49
C ALA A 433 0.95 2.81 14.04
N TYR A 434 1.34 4.01 14.46
CA TYR A 434 0.59 5.26 14.28
C TYR A 434 1.30 6.25 13.34
N SER A 435 2.26 5.78 12.57
CA SER A 435 3.04 6.58 11.64
C SER A 435 3.51 5.75 10.46
N ARG A 436 2.55 5.11 9.78
CA ARG A 436 2.81 4.21 8.66
C ARG A 436 2.88 4.99 7.35
N GLN A 437 4.03 4.97 6.70
CA GLN A 437 4.27 5.67 5.43
C GLN A 437 3.96 4.78 4.23
N THR A 438 3.35 5.36 3.21
CA THR A 438 3.03 4.69 1.93
C THR A 438 4.30 4.38 1.15
N VAL A 439 4.43 3.14 0.70
CA VAL A 439 5.55 2.66 -0.15
C VAL A 439 5.02 1.86 -1.33
N ALA A 440 5.80 1.78 -2.41
CA ALA A 440 5.44 1.04 -3.61
C ALA A 440 6.59 0.19 -4.13
N GLY A 441 6.23 -0.88 -4.83
CA GLY A 441 7.14 -1.73 -5.57
C GLY A 441 6.53 -2.18 -6.90
N GLU A 442 7.36 -2.35 -7.91
CA GLU A 442 6.94 -2.94 -9.19
C GLU A 442 6.84 -4.46 -9.05
N VAL A 443 5.81 -5.05 -9.65
CA VAL A 443 5.47 -6.46 -9.50
C VAL A 443 5.39 -7.12 -10.88
N GLU A 444 6.04 -8.27 -11.04
CA GLU A 444 5.88 -9.08 -12.23
C GLU A 444 4.62 -9.96 -12.11
N VAL A 445 3.69 -9.80 -13.06
CA VAL A 445 2.42 -10.54 -13.15
C VAL A 445 2.33 -11.18 -14.52
N TYR A 446 2.24 -12.51 -14.60
CA TYR A 446 2.19 -13.25 -15.86
C TYR A 446 1.66 -14.68 -15.69
N LEU A 447 1.35 -15.35 -16.80
CA LEU A 447 1.06 -16.79 -16.83
C LEU A 447 2.34 -17.59 -17.13
N ASP A 448 2.64 -18.58 -16.27
CA ASP A 448 3.58 -19.64 -16.60
C ASP A 448 2.80 -20.88 -17.09
N GLY A 449 2.68 -21.01 -18.40
CA GLY A 449 1.76 -21.97 -19.02
C GLY A 449 0.30 -21.60 -18.75
N GLU A 450 -0.36 -22.34 -17.87
CA GLU A 450 -1.74 -22.06 -17.41
C GLU A 450 -1.78 -21.60 -15.95
N THR A 451 -0.63 -21.48 -15.30
CA THR A 451 -0.52 -21.13 -13.88
C THR A 451 -0.35 -19.61 -13.71
N PRO A 452 -1.26 -18.93 -12.98
CA PRO A 452 -1.09 -17.55 -12.62
C PRO A 452 0.11 -17.34 -11.71
N VAL A 453 0.93 -16.33 -12.01
CA VAL A 453 2.13 -15.99 -11.24
C VAL A 453 2.12 -14.50 -10.90
N ILE A 454 2.24 -14.21 -9.64
CA ILE A 454 2.57 -12.89 -9.11
C ILE A 454 3.86 -13.05 -8.31
N LYS A 455 4.95 -12.48 -8.80
CA LYS A 455 6.26 -12.66 -8.16
C LYS A 455 6.38 -11.83 -6.90
N PRO A 456 7.15 -12.34 -5.92
CA PRO A 456 7.66 -11.50 -4.84
C PRO A 456 8.37 -10.24 -5.37
N PHE A 457 8.23 -9.14 -4.67
CA PHE A 457 8.78 -7.84 -5.06
C PHE A 457 9.41 -7.11 -3.87
N GLU A 458 10.16 -6.06 -4.12
CA GLU A 458 10.81 -5.22 -3.13
C GLU A 458 10.14 -3.86 -2.99
N PHE A 459 10.04 -3.36 -1.76
CA PHE A 459 9.87 -1.94 -1.49
C PHE A 459 11.25 -1.26 -1.42
N SER A 460 11.92 -1.11 -2.55
CA SER A 460 13.24 -0.49 -2.62
C SER A 460 13.19 1.02 -2.31
N SER A 461 14.33 1.62 -1.98
CA SER A 461 14.42 3.08 -1.80
C SER A 461 14.03 3.84 -3.07
N SER A 462 14.37 3.27 -4.24
CA SER A 462 14.01 3.82 -5.54
C SER A 462 12.53 3.65 -5.90
N GLY A 463 11.76 2.90 -5.12
CA GLY A 463 10.33 2.68 -5.37
C GLY A 463 10.08 2.14 -6.77
N VAL A 464 9.22 2.82 -7.53
CA VAL A 464 8.90 2.47 -8.93
C VAL A 464 9.76 3.22 -9.96
N ALA A 465 10.72 4.03 -9.51
CA ALA A 465 11.62 4.77 -10.41
C ALA A 465 12.79 3.94 -10.94
N GLY A 466 12.98 2.73 -10.42
CA GLY A 466 14.08 1.82 -10.79
C GLY A 466 15.42 2.20 -10.15
N SER A 467 15.83 3.46 -10.17
CA SER A 467 17.03 3.95 -9.49
C SER A 467 16.89 5.42 -9.08
N MET A 468 17.69 5.83 -8.09
CA MET A 468 17.87 7.22 -7.66
C MET A 468 19.25 7.70 -8.09
N SER A 469 19.39 8.98 -8.44
CA SER A 469 20.72 9.55 -8.69
C SER A 469 21.56 9.55 -7.41
N ALA A 470 22.77 8.99 -7.46
CA ALA A 470 23.72 9.08 -6.36
C ALA A 470 24.22 10.52 -6.12
N TYR A 471 24.05 11.40 -7.12
CA TYR A 471 24.51 12.79 -7.10
C TYR A 471 23.42 13.80 -6.73
N GLU A 472 22.27 13.32 -6.27
CA GLU A 472 21.21 14.11 -5.66
C GLU A 472 21.12 13.81 -4.17
N MET A 473 20.57 14.75 -3.40
CA MET A 473 20.42 14.58 -1.97
C MET A 473 19.44 13.45 -1.66
N VAL A 474 19.89 12.49 -0.86
CA VAL A 474 19.07 11.37 -0.39
C VAL A 474 18.80 11.55 1.10
N ASN A 475 17.53 11.60 1.46
CA ASN A 475 17.12 11.60 2.86
C ASN A 475 17.30 10.20 3.45
N ALA A 476 17.77 10.12 4.68
CA ALA A 476 18.06 8.85 5.33
C ALA A 476 16.80 8.01 5.60
N ASP A 477 15.66 8.65 5.71
CA ASP A 477 14.37 7.98 5.84
C ASP A 477 13.99 7.15 4.60
N ARG A 478 14.62 7.36 3.43
CA ARG A 478 14.44 6.52 2.23
C ARG A 478 15.12 5.16 2.31
N THR A 479 15.69 4.82 3.46
CA THR A 479 16.35 3.52 3.64
C THR A 479 15.38 2.35 3.37
N THR A 480 15.90 1.30 2.74
CA THR A 480 15.17 0.05 2.49
C THR A 480 15.77 -1.13 3.25
N TRP A 481 16.86 -0.90 3.92
CA TRP A 481 17.53 -1.89 4.76
C TRP A 481 17.95 -1.26 6.08
N LEU A 482 17.40 -1.75 7.18
CA LEU A 482 17.70 -1.24 8.50
C LEU A 482 17.79 -2.41 9.48
N THR A 483 19.00 -2.78 9.86
CA THR A 483 19.24 -3.88 10.79
C THR A 483 19.92 -3.40 12.07
N PRO A 484 19.54 -3.99 13.22
CA PRO A 484 20.23 -3.74 14.48
C PRO A 484 21.65 -4.31 14.47
N ALA A 485 22.39 -4.01 15.52
CA ALA A 485 23.65 -4.67 15.82
C ALA A 485 23.45 -6.18 15.95
N VAL A 486 24.43 -6.96 15.49
CA VAL A 486 24.38 -8.44 15.49
C VAL A 486 24.11 -9.05 16.89
N ASP A 487 24.52 -8.35 17.94
CA ASP A 487 24.33 -8.77 19.33
C ASP A 487 23.08 -8.16 19.99
N HIS A 488 22.33 -7.32 19.28
CA HIS A 488 21.03 -6.85 19.77
C HIS A 488 20.04 -8.00 19.57
N PRO A 489 19.40 -8.47 20.62
CA PRO A 489 18.41 -9.51 20.45
C PRO A 489 17.34 -9.02 19.46
N ALA A 490 16.92 -9.90 18.57
CA ALA A 490 15.68 -9.67 17.84
C ALA A 490 14.63 -9.22 18.86
N PRO A 491 13.76 -8.27 18.49
CA PRO A 491 12.72 -7.82 19.38
C PRO A 491 12.06 -9.04 20.00
N SER A 492 11.93 -9.01 21.31
CA SER A 492 11.35 -10.15 22.00
C SER A 492 9.92 -10.31 21.55
N THR A 493 9.51 -11.55 21.34
CA THR A 493 8.12 -11.91 21.02
C THR A 493 7.10 -11.37 22.04
N GLU A 494 7.55 -10.96 23.21
CA GLU A 494 6.72 -10.33 24.25
C GLU A 494 6.23 -8.92 23.88
N ASN A 495 6.91 -8.24 22.94
CA ASN A 495 6.55 -6.88 22.48
C ASN A 495 5.91 -6.86 21.08
N ASN A 496 5.57 -8.01 20.54
CA ASN A 496 4.96 -8.19 19.21
C ASN A 496 3.48 -7.78 19.15
N ASN A 497 3.04 -6.90 20.01
CA ASN A 497 1.71 -6.35 19.84
C ASN A 497 1.77 -5.28 18.75
N ILE A 498 1.19 -5.58 17.60
CA ILE A 498 1.04 -4.66 16.45
C ILE A 498 0.40 -3.32 16.83
N HIS A 499 -0.24 -3.24 17.98
CA HIS A 499 -0.91 -2.06 18.53
C HIS A 499 -0.11 -1.39 19.64
N SER A 500 1.07 -1.89 20.02
CA SER A 500 1.89 -1.27 21.03
C SER A 500 3.08 -0.53 20.43
N GLU A 501 3.57 0.47 21.15
CA GLU A 501 4.81 1.13 20.81
C GLU A 501 5.94 0.10 20.76
N CYS A 502 6.56 -0.05 19.61
CA CYS A 502 7.72 -0.91 19.43
C CYS A 502 8.95 -0.22 20.03
N LYS A 503 9.09 -0.24 21.35
CA LYS A 503 10.09 0.56 22.09
C LYS A 503 11.53 0.08 21.93
N ASP A 504 11.74 -1.13 21.45
CA ASP A 504 13.02 -1.81 21.56
C ASP A 504 13.78 -1.94 20.22
N PHE A 505 13.37 -1.17 19.20
CA PHE A 505 14.03 -1.18 17.89
C PHE A 505 15.04 -0.07 17.74
N ASP A 506 16.31 -0.45 17.68
CA ASP A 506 17.43 0.41 17.33
C ASP A 506 18.21 -0.21 16.16
N PRO A 507 18.46 0.49 15.10
CA PRO A 507 18.03 1.84 14.74
C PRO A 507 16.59 1.88 14.21
N TYR A 508 15.99 3.06 14.10
CA TYR A 508 14.64 3.24 13.57
C TYR A 508 14.51 4.56 12.79
N ILE A 509 13.49 4.65 11.95
CA ILE A 509 13.11 5.90 11.28
C ILE A 509 12.20 6.68 12.19
N THR A 510 12.54 7.93 12.49
CA THR A 510 11.66 8.84 13.25
C THR A 510 10.42 9.23 12.45
N ALA A 511 9.40 9.75 13.12
CA ALA A 511 8.18 10.22 12.48
C ALA A 511 7.87 11.67 12.90
N SER A 512 7.35 12.46 11.96
CA SER A 512 6.85 13.80 12.19
C SER A 512 5.59 14.03 11.36
N ARG A 513 4.66 14.85 11.85
CA ARG A 513 3.49 15.32 11.10
C ARG A 513 3.60 16.79 10.71
N ASP A 514 4.64 17.46 11.14
CA ASP A 514 4.83 18.87 10.83
C ASP A 514 5.47 19.00 9.44
N GLU A 515 4.67 19.42 8.47
CA GLU A 515 5.13 19.70 7.10
C GLU A 515 6.26 20.74 7.00
N ASN A 516 6.41 21.57 8.05
CA ASN A 516 7.43 22.61 8.14
C ASN A 516 8.63 22.19 8.99
N ALA A 517 8.61 20.97 9.53
CA ALA A 517 9.73 20.50 10.34
C ALA A 517 10.96 20.22 9.47
N VAL A 518 12.10 20.65 9.95
CA VAL A 518 13.41 20.45 9.31
C VAL A 518 14.18 19.41 10.10
N HIS A 519 14.74 18.43 9.41
CA HIS A 519 15.48 17.29 10.00
C HIS A 519 14.64 16.54 11.04
N ALA A 520 13.38 16.23 10.70
CA ALA A 520 12.43 15.62 11.63
C ALA A 520 12.16 14.13 11.33
N THR A 521 12.49 13.67 10.12
CA THR A 521 12.37 12.28 9.72
C THR A 521 13.74 11.77 9.27
N TYR A 522 14.38 10.97 10.11
CA TYR A 522 15.75 10.52 9.98
C TYR A 522 15.95 9.14 10.63
N VAL A 523 17.08 8.50 10.40
CA VAL A 523 17.46 7.25 11.07
C VAL A 523 18.09 7.59 12.42
N ALA A 524 17.43 7.16 13.49
CA ALA A 524 17.82 7.44 14.87
C ALA A 524 18.47 6.22 15.56
N GLU A 525 19.19 6.51 16.64
CA GLU A 525 19.74 5.53 17.59
C GLU A 525 20.63 4.46 16.95
N LEU A 526 21.49 4.90 16.05
CA LEU A 526 22.51 4.05 15.46
C LEU A 526 23.49 3.54 16.51
N ARG A 527 23.85 2.26 16.44
CA ARG A 527 24.77 1.58 17.38
C ARG A 527 25.88 0.86 16.63
N ASN A 528 26.85 0.34 17.39
CA ASN A 528 27.85 -0.53 16.82
C ASN A 528 27.23 -1.73 16.12
N GLY A 529 27.52 -1.93 14.83
CA GLY A 529 26.95 -2.99 13.99
C GLY A 529 25.65 -2.65 13.29
N SER A 530 25.06 -1.47 13.50
CA SER A 530 23.88 -1.03 12.74
C SER A 530 24.19 -0.90 11.26
N VAL A 531 23.27 -1.34 10.41
CA VAL A 531 23.35 -1.23 8.96
C VAL A 531 22.17 -0.43 8.44
N VAL A 532 22.46 0.57 7.60
CA VAL A 532 21.47 1.38 6.88
C VAL A 532 21.73 1.24 5.40
N GLY A 533 20.76 0.75 4.64
CA GLY A 533 20.95 0.45 3.22
C GLY A 533 19.93 1.11 2.30
N TYR A 534 20.38 1.45 1.11
CA TYR A 534 19.58 2.11 0.07
C TYR A 534 19.68 1.34 -1.23
N LYS A 535 18.55 1.07 -1.88
CA LYS A 535 18.48 0.39 -3.17
C LYS A 535 17.54 1.18 -4.09
N TYR A 536 17.94 1.58 -5.26
CA TYR A 536 19.19 1.45 -5.96
C TYR A 536 19.70 2.84 -6.31
N LEU A 537 21.01 3.07 -6.18
CA LEU A 537 21.65 4.35 -6.51
C LEU A 537 22.42 4.25 -7.84
N ASP A 538 22.16 5.19 -8.75
CA ASP A 538 22.82 5.26 -10.06
C ASP A 538 24.01 6.24 -10.01
N PHE A 539 25.20 5.71 -10.20
CA PHE A 539 26.46 6.46 -10.31
C PHE A 539 26.79 6.85 -11.75
N GLY A 540 25.93 6.50 -12.71
CA GLY A 540 26.13 6.80 -14.13
C GLY A 540 26.93 5.75 -14.89
N THR A 541 27.28 6.07 -16.14
CA THR A 541 27.88 5.13 -17.09
C THR A 541 29.42 5.20 -17.16
N ASP A 542 30.01 6.18 -16.52
CA ASP A 542 31.45 6.38 -16.50
C ASP A 542 32.02 6.08 -15.11
N GLU A 543 33.09 5.25 -15.06
CA GLU A 543 33.80 4.97 -13.83
C GLU A 543 34.36 6.27 -13.22
N THR A 544 33.88 6.62 -12.03
CA THR A 544 34.10 7.92 -11.43
C THR A 544 34.58 7.79 -10.00
N ALA A 545 35.66 8.49 -9.64
CA ALA A 545 36.00 8.72 -8.25
C ALA A 545 34.91 9.58 -7.60
N VAL A 546 34.51 9.24 -6.39
CA VAL A 546 33.47 9.95 -5.68
C VAL A 546 33.89 10.33 -4.27
N ALA A 547 33.29 11.40 -3.75
CA ALA A 547 33.32 11.73 -2.35
C ALA A 547 31.89 11.65 -1.78
N LEU A 548 31.77 11.23 -0.54
CA LEU A 548 30.51 11.12 0.17
C LEU A 548 30.42 12.22 1.22
N ARG A 549 29.31 12.93 1.24
CA ARG A 549 28.89 13.79 2.34
C ARG A 549 27.71 13.16 3.09
N MET A 550 27.78 13.18 4.41
CA MET A 550 26.73 12.67 5.30
C MET A 550 26.37 13.74 6.33
N LEU A 551 25.09 13.90 6.61
CA LEU A 551 24.57 14.76 7.68
C LEU A 551 24.22 13.89 8.89
N VAL A 552 24.98 14.06 9.96
CA VAL A 552 24.88 13.23 11.16
C VAL A 552 24.72 14.07 12.43
N ALA A 553 24.00 13.56 13.41
CA ALA A 553 23.98 14.11 14.76
C ALA A 553 24.66 13.12 15.70
N PRO A 554 25.73 13.49 16.41
CA PRO A 554 26.42 12.59 17.32
C PRO A 554 25.56 12.24 18.54
N GLY A 555 25.71 11.02 19.06
CA GLY A 555 25.07 10.59 20.28
C GLY A 555 25.60 11.31 21.53
N GLU A 556 24.92 11.13 22.67
CA GLU A 556 25.25 11.81 23.93
C GLU A 556 26.68 11.51 24.44
N ALA A 557 27.21 10.35 24.11
CA ALA A 557 28.51 9.91 24.60
C ALA A 557 29.71 10.50 23.84
N GLY A 558 29.51 11.27 22.77
CA GLY A 558 30.61 11.80 21.96
C GLY A 558 31.50 10.68 21.42
N THR A 559 30.91 9.62 20.95
CA THR A 559 31.56 8.35 20.63
C THR A 559 32.33 8.45 19.35
N ASP A 560 33.56 7.99 19.38
CA ASP A 560 34.35 7.74 18.17
C ASP A 560 33.69 6.57 17.41
N ALA A 561 33.17 6.89 16.21
CA ALA A 561 32.57 5.91 15.31
C ALA A 561 33.20 6.01 13.92
N GLU A 562 33.10 4.92 13.20
CA GLU A 562 33.47 4.79 11.81
C GLU A 562 32.29 4.21 11.03
N VAL A 563 32.03 4.74 9.83
CA VAL A 563 31.02 4.24 8.92
C VAL A 563 31.70 3.66 7.70
N SER A 564 31.66 2.36 7.53
CA SER A 564 32.11 1.75 6.28
C SER A 564 30.99 1.76 5.25
N VAL A 565 31.31 2.16 4.03
CA VAL A 565 30.40 2.29 2.90
C VAL A 565 30.60 1.12 1.97
N TRP A 566 29.55 0.38 1.70
CA TRP A 566 29.58 -0.85 0.91
C TRP A 566 28.64 -0.77 -0.29
N LEU A 567 29.00 -1.44 -1.38
CA LEU A 567 28.15 -1.64 -2.56
C LEU A 567 27.59 -3.06 -2.57
N ASP A 568 26.32 -3.20 -2.93
CA ASP A 568 25.56 -4.41 -3.22
C ASP A 568 25.28 -5.34 -2.02
N ALA A 569 26.10 -5.32 -1.00
CA ALA A 569 25.85 -6.01 0.26
C ALA A 569 26.64 -5.37 1.41
N PRO A 570 26.21 -5.50 2.66
CA PRO A 570 26.84 -4.79 3.79
C PRO A 570 28.17 -5.39 4.25
N THR A 571 28.59 -6.55 3.74
CA THR A 571 29.86 -7.20 4.09
C THR A 571 30.47 -7.92 2.91
N ALA A 572 31.78 -8.17 2.96
CA ALA A 572 32.46 -8.95 1.95
C ALA A 572 31.97 -10.43 1.90
N GLU A 573 31.60 -10.99 3.04
CA GLU A 573 31.06 -12.37 3.14
C GLU A 573 29.72 -12.48 2.41
N ALA A 574 28.91 -11.41 2.42
CA ALA A 574 27.65 -11.36 1.71
C ALA A 574 27.81 -10.96 0.23
N GLY A 575 29.04 -10.76 -0.25
CA GLY A 575 29.34 -10.41 -1.63
C GLY A 575 29.50 -8.90 -1.87
N GLY A 576 29.50 -8.07 -0.85
CA GLY A 576 29.67 -6.62 -0.96
C GLY A 576 31.09 -6.19 -1.31
N THR A 577 31.19 -5.00 -1.90
CA THR A 577 32.46 -4.33 -2.22
C THR A 577 32.56 -3.06 -1.37
N GLN A 578 33.58 -2.94 -0.53
CA GLN A 578 33.79 -1.74 0.27
C GLN A 578 34.24 -0.57 -0.62
N LEU A 579 33.46 0.51 -0.61
CA LEU A 579 33.72 1.72 -1.36
C LEU A 579 34.70 2.67 -0.61
N GLY A 580 34.53 2.75 0.71
CA GLY A 580 35.35 3.62 1.55
C GLY A 580 34.89 3.60 3.02
N THR A 581 35.39 4.57 3.77
CA THR A 581 35.09 4.73 5.20
C THR A 581 34.96 6.22 5.54
N VAL A 582 33.99 6.58 6.36
CA VAL A 582 33.78 7.92 6.90
C VAL A 582 34.03 7.91 8.41
N SER A 583 34.85 8.84 8.88
CA SER A 583 35.15 8.99 10.30
C SER A 583 34.14 9.91 10.98
N LEU A 584 33.54 9.46 12.06
CA LEU A 584 32.62 10.23 12.94
C LEU A 584 33.25 10.54 14.29
N THR A 585 34.58 10.65 14.35
CA THR A 585 35.27 11.04 15.58
C THR A 585 34.98 12.50 15.96
N ALA A 586 35.11 12.83 17.24
CA ALA A 586 34.92 14.20 17.71
C ALA A 586 35.82 15.21 16.97
N ASP A 587 37.05 14.82 16.61
CA ASP A 587 37.97 15.66 15.83
C ASP A 587 37.46 15.85 14.39
N ALA A 588 36.94 14.80 13.73
CA ALA A 588 36.39 14.89 12.37
C ALA A 588 35.15 15.76 12.31
N LEU A 589 34.23 15.59 13.26
CA LEU A 589 33.03 16.43 13.39
C LEU A 589 33.39 17.91 13.66
N ALA A 590 34.37 18.16 14.54
CA ALA A 590 34.83 19.51 14.83
C ALA A 590 35.56 20.16 13.64
N ALA A 591 36.24 19.39 12.82
CA ALA A 591 37.00 19.87 11.65
C ALA A 591 36.09 20.30 10.49
N SER A 592 34.91 19.72 10.38
CA SER A 592 33.93 20.05 9.33
C SER A 592 33.44 21.49 9.40
N GLY A 593 33.11 21.97 10.59
CA GLY A 593 32.65 23.36 10.82
C GLY A 593 31.30 23.73 10.17
N GLU A 594 30.66 22.82 9.45
CA GLU A 594 29.37 23.02 8.78
C GLU A 594 28.26 22.30 9.54
N THR A 595 27.33 23.07 10.10
CA THR A 595 26.25 22.54 10.93
C THR A 595 24.90 23.10 10.51
N GLU A 596 23.85 22.28 10.72
CA GLU A 596 22.45 22.65 10.58
C GLU A 596 21.71 22.38 11.90
N THR A 597 20.56 22.98 12.08
CA THR A 597 19.77 22.80 13.30
C THR A 597 18.36 22.36 12.93
N GLY A 598 17.96 21.21 13.43
CA GLY A 598 16.61 20.70 13.29
C GLY A 598 15.57 21.52 14.07
N THR A 599 14.32 21.33 13.74
CA THR A 599 13.19 22.01 14.40
C THR A 599 13.12 21.69 15.89
N ASP A 600 13.56 20.50 16.28
CA ASP A 600 13.65 20.06 17.68
C ASP A 600 14.88 20.59 18.42
N GLY A 601 15.75 21.34 17.74
CA GLY A 601 16.99 21.89 18.27
C GLY A 601 18.19 20.96 18.17
N THR A 602 18.06 19.79 17.57
CA THR A 602 19.19 18.88 17.28
C THR A 602 20.19 19.56 16.36
N VAL A 603 21.46 19.47 16.71
CA VAL A 603 22.57 20.02 15.88
C VAL A 603 23.12 18.91 15.02
N TRP A 604 23.01 19.09 13.72
CA TRP A 604 23.48 18.21 12.67
C TRP A 604 24.81 18.71 12.11
N THR A 605 25.71 17.81 11.79
CA THR A 605 27.04 18.15 11.27
C THR A 605 27.28 17.42 9.95
N TRP A 606 27.70 18.14 8.92
CA TRP A 606 28.15 17.56 7.68
C TRP A 606 29.56 16.98 7.86
N VAL A 607 29.76 15.76 7.41
CA VAL A 607 31.07 15.12 7.26
C VAL A 607 31.28 14.74 5.81
N GLU A 608 32.52 14.86 5.31
CA GLU A 608 32.84 14.54 3.91
C GLU A 608 34.13 13.74 3.84
N GLU A 609 34.10 12.67 3.05
CA GLU A 609 35.27 11.81 2.81
C GLU A 609 35.33 11.37 1.34
N ALA A 610 36.55 11.37 0.79
CA ALA A 610 36.79 10.78 -0.53
C ALA A 610 36.74 9.25 -0.45
N MET A 611 36.00 8.64 -1.34
CA MET A 611 35.93 7.19 -1.40
C MET A 611 37.19 6.59 -2.02
N GLN A 612 37.54 5.40 -1.60
CA GLN A 612 38.80 4.74 -1.96
C GLN A 612 38.74 4.06 -3.32
N GLN A 613 37.56 3.76 -3.80
CA GLN A 613 37.33 3.08 -5.06
C GLN A 613 36.44 3.95 -5.96
N PRO A 614 36.71 3.98 -7.28
CA PRO A 614 35.75 4.54 -8.22
C PRO A 614 34.56 3.63 -8.36
N VAL A 615 33.43 4.19 -8.79
CA VAL A 615 32.16 3.48 -8.93
C VAL A 615 31.51 3.81 -10.28
N ILE A 616 30.74 2.87 -10.82
CA ILE A 616 29.99 2.98 -12.07
C ILE A 616 28.73 2.12 -11.97
N GLY A 617 27.63 2.58 -12.55
CA GLY A 617 26.39 1.79 -12.65
C GLY A 617 25.46 1.97 -11.47
N VAL A 618 24.52 1.05 -11.36
CA VAL A 618 23.47 1.06 -10.34
C VAL A 618 23.79 0.05 -9.24
N HIS A 619 23.80 0.51 -8.01
CA HIS A 619 24.18 -0.29 -6.85
C HIS A 619 23.26 -0.11 -5.66
N GLY A 620 23.11 -1.16 -4.84
CA GLY A 620 22.73 -1.01 -3.44
C GLY A 620 23.88 -0.38 -2.65
N VAL A 621 23.60 0.59 -1.80
CA VAL A 621 24.61 1.25 -0.96
C VAL A 621 24.27 1.02 0.50
N TYR A 622 25.24 0.52 1.27
CA TYR A 622 25.07 0.17 2.68
C TYR A 622 26.08 0.92 3.55
N PHE A 623 25.58 1.53 4.61
CA PHE A 623 26.34 2.19 5.65
C PHE A 623 26.38 1.30 6.87
N VAL A 624 27.56 0.81 7.23
CA VAL A 624 27.78 -0.04 8.40
C VAL A 624 28.49 0.76 9.46
N PHE A 625 27.81 0.96 10.59
CA PHE A 625 28.32 1.75 11.70
C PHE A 625 29.13 0.89 12.64
N ALA A 626 30.32 1.33 13.02
CA ALA A 626 31.23 0.60 13.88
C ALA A 626 31.83 1.51 14.98
N SER A 627 31.90 1.02 16.19
CA SER A 627 32.54 1.67 17.33
C SER A 627 32.98 0.64 18.36
N ALA A 628 33.87 1.02 19.25
CA ALA A 628 34.18 0.24 20.45
C ALA A 628 33.15 0.44 21.59
N SER A 629 32.21 1.37 21.40
CA SER A 629 31.15 1.69 22.38
C SER A 629 29.90 0.89 22.09
N GLU A 630 29.19 0.47 23.14
CA GLU A 630 27.86 -0.11 23.09
C GLU A 630 26.74 0.96 23.16
N GLU A 631 27.11 2.22 23.33
CA GLU A 631 26.16 3.33 23.43
C GLU A 631 25.65 3.76 22.06
N ILE A 632 24.61 4.62 22.05
CA ILE A 632 24.08 5.23 20.83
C ILE A 632 25.17 6.11 20.20
N LEU A 633 25.53 5.80 18.97
CA LEU A 633 26.55 6.51 18.19
C LEU A 633 26.02 7.83 17.66
N GLY A 634 24.73 7.90 17.36
CA GLY A 634 24.09 9.09 16.82
C GLY A 634 22.91 8.78 15.91
N SER A 635 22.59 9.77 15.10
CA SER A 635 21.52 9.73 14.10
C SER A 635 22.05 10.15 12.73
N PHE A 636 21.36 9.74 11.67
CA PHE A 636 21.73 9.97 10.28
C PHE A 636 20.52 10.51 9.51
N ASP A 637 20.68 11.67 8.84
CA ASP A 637 19.57 12.40 8.23
C ASP A 637 19.64 12.46 6.70
N GLN A 638 20.80 12.76 6.13
CA GLN A 638 20.95 12.93 4.69
C GLN A 638 22.32 12.51 4.20
N PHE A 639 22.41 12.17 2.92
CA PHE A 639 23.70 11.98 2.24
C PHE A 639 23.63 12.32 0.77
N ILE A 640 24.81 12.57 0.19
CA ILE A 640 25.00 12.82 -1.23
C ILE A 640 26.40 12.41 -1.65
N PHE A 641 26.52 11.81 -2.82
CA PHE A 641 27.82 11.63 -3.47
C PHE A 641 28.12 12.81 -4.39
N SER A 642 29.38 13.17 -4.50
CA SER A 642 29.88 14.14 -5.48
C SER A 642 30.93 13.48 -6.36
N LYS A 643 31.02 13.92 -7.61
CA LYS A 643 32.12 13.48 -8.51
C LYS A 643 33.41 14.13 -8.06
N GLY A 644 34.45 13.32 -7.87
CA GLY A 644 35.77 13.73 -7.43
C GLY A 644 36.58 14.43 -8.52
#